data_358a5fcf9474aa116d45ae13d12b0fce
#
_entry.id   358a5fcf9474aa116d45ae13d12b0fce
#
_cell.length_a   1.000
_cell.length_b   1.000
_cell.length_c   1.000
_cell.angle_alpha   90.00
_cell.angle_beta   90.00
_cell.angle_gamma   90.00
#
_symmetry.space_group_name_H-M   'P 1'
#
loop_
_entity.id
_entity.type
_entity.pdbx_description
1 polymer ?
#
loop_
_entity_poly.entity_id
_entity_poly.type
_entity_poly.pdbx_seq_one_letter_code
_entity_poly.pdbx_strand_id
1 'polypeptide(L)'
;GKIIQGSHPVGWCPKDQNPVSQHDTMGDVEPKIDDKNFLVKFSFGEFIFPITTLRPETIFGITNLWVNPNTIYKKLTVDGEKWIVSEECAHKLAFFEKEITVDGDIAGSDIIGKNAKTHDGLDIPILSADFVEPGMGTGLVMSVPGHAPKDYQALMDLKAKNHELAMKIEPISIISTEGYGKFPAQEICEKLEVSDQSDEKLEEATKELYLKEFTDGKLNEKCSQFNNEKVQFGRDKVRDWLAENNHLEKFPVLENAPVKCRCGTECVVKILNNQWFLNYGDEEWKEQARDCFDEMNVLPSNIRTEFKEVIDWLHERACARQQGLGTKLPWDKDWIVESLSDSVIYMAYYTISRFVNDGIVQPDNLTREFFDYILLGKGDVKLAASSSKLSEDIITIMKKEFQYFYPVDSRHSGRDLVQNHLSFFVLNHVAIFERKLWPQEIVVNGSVMMDGAKMSKSMGNIIPLRTAIREHGADPIRLAIISSAELLQDADFNMESVIGIQSKLESLLEECKNLKNEPISELQAEDKWILSKMQSMVGTVTESVEKMRLREGLHDILFSFESDLSWYQKRVQAKGRKDIAGILYRINSARVAMLSPFAPHVAEEMWESLGNDNAVSKSAWPVYSKDDVDATSIQSENLLKGTIDDIANILKVTKIVPKKIVLYVNSDEMKTKVYRKVLRIMVGGQNNMGVVMKELIADPETTDAKKMPDYIQKVIKDLHSESEEIKQMKLEADSFNEKEFLSSELSSIGKKEFGVEITVYSESDADIYDPKGKARHARPFKPAI
;
A
#
# COMPACT_ATOMS: atom_id res chain seq x y z
N GLY A 1 -27.83 -12.12 11.93
CA GLY A 1 -27.61 -10.72 12.23
C GLY A 1 -26.54 -10.04 11.37
N LYS A 2 -25.89 -10.75 10.39
CA LYS A 2 -24.85 -10.13 9.53
C LYS A 2 -25.44 -9.33 8.36
N ILE A 3 -26.67 -9.59 7.96
CA ILE A 3 -27.44 -8.83 6.97
C ILE A 3 -28.63 -8.22 7.68
N ILE A 4 -28.80 -6.91 7.54
CA ILE A 4 -29.87 -6.14 8.17
C ILE A 4 -30.57 -5.26 7.13
N GLN A 5 -31.79 -4.83 7.42
CA GLN A 5 -32.53 -3.87 6.61
C GLN A 5 -32.70 -2.58 7.43
N GLY A 6 -32.55 -1.44 6.78
CA GLY A 6 -32.67 -0.15 7.46
C GLY A 6 -32.73 1.03 6.51
N SER A 7 -32.87 2.22 7.09
CA SER A 7 -32.73 3.50 6.40
C SER A 7 -31.33 4.05 6.62
N HIS A 8 -30.66 4.47 5.55
CA HIS A 8 -29.32 5.03 5.66
C HIS A 8 -29.09 6.14 4.63
N PRO A 9 -28.40 7.22 4.98
CA PRO A 9 -27.97 8.21 4.00
C PRO A 9 -26.87 7.64 3.12
N VAL A 10 -27.01 7.80 1.81
CA VAL A 10 -26.00 7.38 0.81
C VAL A 10 -25.69 8.54 -0.12
N GLY A 11 -24.47 8.55 -0.66
CA GLY A 11 -24.15 9.39 -1.82
C GLY A 11 -25.01 8.93 -3.01
N TRP A 12 -25.63 9.84 -3.71
CA TRP A 12 -26.60 9.56 -4.76
C TRP A 12 -26.37 10.41 -6.00
N CYS A 13 -26.42 9.79 -7.17
CA CYS A 13 -26.46 10.50 -8.44
C CYS A 13 -27.92 10.75 -8.87
N PRO A 14 -28.39 12.01 -8.92
CA PRO A 14 -29.76 12.31 -9.33
C PRO A 14 -30.08 11.91 -10.76
N LYS A 15 -29.09 11.93 -11.66
CA LYS A 15 -29.26 11.57 -13.07
C LYS A 15 -29.28 10.06 -13.29
N ASP A 16 -28.33 9.34 -12.72
CA ASP A 16 -28.20 7.90 -12.92
C ASP A 16 -29.13 7.11 -11.99
N GLN A 17 -29.77 7.78 -11.02
CA GLN A 17 -30.72 7.20 -10.07
C GLN A 17 -30.09 6.00 -9.30
N ASN A 18 -28.82 6.13 -8.90
CA ASN A 18 -28.07 5.08 -8.19
C ASN A 18 -27.27 5.65 -7.01
N PRO A 19 -27.04 4.84 -5.96
CA PRO A 19 -26.01 5.11 -4.97
C PRO A 19 -24.64 5.24 -5.65
N VAL A 20 -23.81 6.13 -5.12
CA VAL A 20 -22.48 6.44 -5.66
C VAL A 20 -21.43 6.14 -4.61
N SER A 21 -20.45 5.34 -5.00
CA SER A 21 -19.24 5.04 -4.23
C SER A 21 -18.02 5.69 -4.88
N GLN A 22 -16.84 5.53 -4.27
CA GLN A 22 -15.58 6.07 -4.77
C GLN A 22 -15.37 5.81 -6.28
N HIS A 23 -15.63 4.58 -6.73
CA HIS A 23 -15.40 4.19 -8.13
C HIS A 23 -16.44 4.72 -9.12
N ASP A 24 -17.55 5.28 -8.63
CA ASP A 24 -18.60 5.87 -9.46
C ASP A 24 -18.42 7.38 -9.65
N THR A 25 -17.42 7.98 -9.01
CA THR A 25 -17.13 9.42 -9.05
C THR A 25 -16.00 9.77 -10.02
N MET A 26 -16.00 11.02 -10.47
CA MET A 26 -14.88 11.60 -11.20
C MET A 26 -13.68 11.78 -10.26
N GLY A 27 -12.53 11.21 -10.65
CA GLY A 27 -11.31 11.25 -9.84
C GLY A 27 -11.26 10.26 -8.67
N ASP A 28 -12.16 9.26 -8.66
CA ASP A 28 -12.24 8.21 -7.64
C ASP A 28 -12.32 8.79 -6.20
N VAL A 29 -13.16 9.81 -6.02
CA VAL A 29 -13.40 10.47 -4.73
C VAL A 29 -14.54 9.77 -4.00
N GLU A 30 -14.30 9.25 -2.79
CA GLU A 30 -15.36 8.70 -1.94
C GLU A 30 -16.30 9.80 -1.47
N PRO A 31 -17.63 9.72 -1.70
CA PRO A 31 -18.60 10.61 -1.10
C PRO A 31 -18.61 10.44 0.43
N LYS A 32 -18.06 11.40 1.16
CA LYS A 32 -18.05 11.36 2.63
C LYS A 32 -19.34 11.98 3.15
N ILE A 33 -20.13 11.18 3.85
CA ILE A 33 -21.38 11.63 4.45
C ILE A 33 -21.12 12.02 5.89
N ASP A 34 -21.40 13.27 6.23
CA ASP A 34 -21.48 13.72 7.61
C ASP A 34 -22.93 13.58 8.11
N ASP A 35 -23.16 12.60 8.95
CA ASP A 35 -24.43 12.31 9.60
C ASP A 35 -24.59 13.04 10.96
N LYS A 36 -23.58 13.82 11.36
CA LYS A 36 -23.55 14.64 12.59
C LYS A 36 -24.06 16.04 12.38
N ASN A 37 -24.54 16.36 11.17
CA ASN A 37 -25.23 17.60 10.89
C ASN A 37 -26.70 17.53 11.29
N PHE A 38 -27.19 18.57 11.92
CA PHE A 38 -28.55 18.61 12.46
C PHE A 38 -29.25 19.93 12.08
N LEU A 39 -30.57 19.87 11.92
CA LEU A 39 -31.44 21.03 11.80
C LEU A 39 -31.95 21.40 13.19
N VAL A 40 -31.73 22.63 13.62
CA VAL A 40 -32.36 23.23 14.79
C VAL A 40 -33.54 24.07 14.30
N LYS A 41 -34.72 23.90 14.91
CA LYS A 41 -35.97 24.54 14.50
C LYS A 41 -36.21 25.86 15.25
N PHE A 42 -36.39 26.97 14.53
CA PHE A 42 -36.76 28.28 15.05
C PHE A 42 -38.14 28.68 14.50
N SER A 43 -39.03 29.20 15.37
CA SER A 43 -40.36 29.57 14.94
C SER A 43 -40.38 31.00 14.34
N PHE A 44 -41.05 31.14 13.20
CA PHE A 44 -41.27 32.44 12.51
C PHE A 44 -42.74 32.60 12.09
N GLY A 45 -43.56 33.14 12.97
CA GLY A 45 -45.01 33.12 12.77
C GLY A 45 -45.57 31.74 12.69
N GLU A 46 -46.20 31.40 11.54
CA GLU A 46 -46.66 30.02 11.24
C GLU A 46 -45.58 29.13 10.60
N PHE A 47 -44.41 29.68 10.30
CA PHE A 47 -43.31 28.98 9.66
C PHE A 47 -42.20 28.58 10.66
N ILE A 48 -41.39 27.66 10.23
CA ILE A 48 -40.15 27.23 10.92
C ILE A 48 -38.97 27.58 10.03
N PHE A 49 -37.91 28.12 10.62
CA PHE A 49 -36.60 28.21 10.05
C PHE A 49 -35.77 27.01 10.55
N PRO A 50 -35.59 25.95 9.75
CA PRO A 50 -34.69 24.87 10.08
C PRO A 50 -33.26 25.29 9.75
N ILE A 51 -32.37 25.35 10.74
CA ILE A 51 -31.01 25.85 10.57
C ILE A 51 -30.01 24.75 10.87
N THR A 52 -29.08 24.48 9.95
CA THR A 52 -28.03 23.45 10.12
C THR A 52 -27.00 23.86 11.14
N THR A 53 -26.59 22.93 12.00
CA THR A 53 -25.48 23.13 12.93
C THR A 53 -24.72 21.83 13.18
N LEU A 54 -23.39 21.96 13.31
CA LEU A 54 -22.47 20.93 13.81
C LEU A 54 -22.26 21.09 15.33
N ARG A 55 -22.73 22.20 15.92
CA ARG A 55 -22.48 22.61 17.30
C ARG A 55 -23.79 22.88 18.06
N PRO A 56 -24.62 21.86 18.29
CA PRO A 56 -25.92 22.03 18.96
C PRO A 56 -25.80 22.65 20.35
N GLU A 57 -24.67 22.50 21.04
CA GLU A 57 -24.42 23.13 22.33
C GLU A 57 -24.44 24.64 22.29
N THR A 58 -24.21 25.26 21.12
CA THR A 58 -24.14 26.70 20.98
C THR A 58 -25.51 27.37 20.93
N ILE A 59 -26.61 26.60 20.94
CA ILE A 59 -27.99 27.11 20.95
C ILE A 59 -28.26 28.05 22.13
N PHE A 60 -27.58 27.87 23.26
CA PHE A 60 -27.71 28.72 24.44
C PHE A 60 -27.05 30.11 24.28
N GLY A 61 -26.22 30.30 23.26
CA GLY A 61 -25.50 31.56 22.98
C GLY A 61 -26.04 32.33 21.78
N ILE A 62 -27.18 31.94 21.23
CA ILE A 62 -27.77 32.60 20.06
C ILE A 62 -28.22 34.01 20.36
N THR A 63 -27.89 34.91 19.43
CA THR A 63 -28.27 36.33 19.56
C THR A 63 -29.19 36.80 18.43
N ASN A 64 -29.08 36.25 17.25
CA ASN A 64 -29.85 36.60 16.07
C ASN A 64 -29.76 35.46 15.03
N LEU A 65 -30.54 35.57 13.95
CA LEU A 65 -30.40 34.74 12.75
C LEU A 65 -29.83 35.57 11.60
N TRP A 66 -29.01 34.91 10.75
CA TRP A 66 -28.47 35.51 9.54
C TRP A 66 -29.23 35.05 8.30
N VAL A 67 -29.57 35.97 7.42
CA VAL A 67 -30.27 35.75 6.15
C VAL A 67 -29.58 36.53 5.04
N ASN A 68 -29.45 35.98 3.87
CA ASN A 68 -28.93 36.68 2.70
C ASN A 68 -30.05 37.54 2.08
N PRO A 69 -29.90 38.87 2.00
CA PRO A 69 -30.94 39.76 1.49
C PRO A 69 -31.27 39.56 0.01
N ASN A 70 -30.31 38.99 -0.77
CA ASN A 70 -30.42 38.83 -2.21
C ASN A 70 -30.96 37.42 -2.61
N THR A 71 -31.23 36.57 -1.62
CA THR A 71 -31.74 35.21 -1.86
C THR A 71 -33.26 35.17 -1.83
N ILE A 72 -33.85 34.42 -2.76
CA ILE A 72 -35.30 34.07 -2.72
C ILE A 72 -35.41 32.74 -2.03
N TYR A 73 -36.12 32.71 -0.90
CA TYR A 73 -36.36 31.50 -0.11
C TYR A 73 -37.69 30.87 -0.54
N LYS A 74 -37.78 29.54 -0.44
CA LYS A 74 -38.98 28.79 -0.68
C LYS A 74 -39.77 28.59 0.60
N LYS A 75 -41.08 28.78 0.52
CA LYS A 75 -42.01 28.34 1.55
C LYS A 75 -42.46 26.94 1.20
N LEU A 76 -42.25 25.99 2.10
CA LEU A 76 -42.54 24.58 1.90
C LEU A 76 -43.46 24.09 3.00
N THR A 77 -44.32 23.13 2.69
CA THR A 77 -44.88 22.21 3.68
C THR A 77 -44.07 20.91 3.62
N VAL A 78 -43.39 20.54 4.72
CA VAL A 78 -42.51 19.37 4.85
C VAL A 78 -43.08 18.50 5.96
N ASP A 79 -43.57 17.30 5.65
CA ASP A 79 -44.19 16.37 6.61
C ASP A 79 -45.28 17.05 7.49
N GLY A 80 -46.01 18.03 6.90
CA GLY A 80 -47.07 18.81 7.58
C GLY A 80 -46.59 20.06 8.35
N GLU A 81 -45.29 20.30 8.48
CA GLU A 81 -44.71 21.53 9.03
C GLU A 81 -44.43 22.55 7.93
N LYS A 82 -44.68 23.83 8.19
CA LYS A 82 -44.36 24.93 7.24
C LYS A 82 -42.95 25.42 7.43
N TRP A 83 -42.09 25.23 6.43
CA TRP A 83 -40.66 25.63 6.49
C TRP A 83 -40.34 26.76 5.51
N ILE A 84 -39.33 27.55 5.83
CA ILE A 84 -38.69 28.49 4.91
C ILE A 84 -37.21 28.08 4.79
N VAL A 85 -36.78 27.79 3.56
CA VAL A 85 -35.41 27.38 3.24
C VAL A 85 -34.96 27.95 1.89
N SER A 86 -33.68 27.87 1.55
CA SER A 86 -33.21 28.21 0.19
C SER A 86 -33.76 27.25 -0.86
N GLU A 87 -33.72 27.64 -2.11
CA GLU A 87 -34.12 26.78 -3.24
C GLU A 87 -33.23 25.55 -3.35
N GLU A 88 -31.93 25.71 -3.12
CA GLU A 88 -30.94 24.63 -3.12
C GLU A 88 -31.22 23.60 -2.00
N CYS A 89 -31.62 24.08 -0.82
CA CYS A 89 -32.03 23.20 0.27
C CYS A 89 -33.35 22.46 -0.08
N ALA A 90 -34.32 23.15 -0.64
CA ALA A 90 -35.56 22.52 -1.08
C ALA A 90 -35.32 21.36 -2.07
N HIS A 91 -34.35 21.56 -2.99
CA HIS A 91 -33.94 20.50 -3.93
C HIS A 91 -33.27 19.32 -3.20
N LYS A 92 -32.43 19.57 -2.20
CA LYS A 92 -31.77 18.49 -1.40
C LYS A 92 -32.79 17.72 -0.57
N LEU A 93 -33.74 18.39 0.06
CA LEU A 93 -34.79 17.76 0.86
C LEU A 93 -35.67 16.76 0.06
N ALA A 94 -35.83 16.96 -1.24
CA ALA A 94 -36.55 16.03 -2.11
C ALA A 94 -35.90 14.61 -2.17
N PHE A 95 -34.66 14.46 -1.76
CA PHE A 95 -33.96 13.17 -1.67
C PHE A 95 -34.00 12.54 -0.27
N PHE A 96 -34.62 13.21 0.71
CA PHE A 96 -34.69 12.73 2.10
C PHE A 96 -36.00 11.94 2.37
N GLU A 97 -36.73 11.58 1.32
CA GLU A 97 -38.00 10.85 1.41
C GLU A 97 -39.05 11.55 2.29
N LYS A 98 -39.07 12.88 2.25
CA LYS A 98 -40.06 13.72 2.92
C LYS A 98 -41.22 14.07 1.99
N GLU A 99 -42.43 14.20 2.54
CA GLU A 99 -43.55 14.76 1.82
C GLU A 99 -43.39 16.28 1.73
N ILE A 100 -43.09 16.80 0.52
CA ILE A 100 -42.80 18.20 0.30
C ILE A 100 -43.80 18.80 -0.70
N THR A 101 -44.41 19.92 -0.31
CA THR A 101 -45.14 20.79 -1.22
C THR A 101 -44.56 22.20 -1.20
N VAL A 102 -44.47 22.83 -2.37
CA VAL A 102 -43.99 24.21 -2.48
C VAL A 102 -45.19 25.16 -2.40
N ASP A 103 -45.24 25.98 -1.35
CA ASP A 103 -46.38 26.88 -1.07
C ASP A 103 -46.15 28.30 -1.61
N GLY A 104 -44.91 28.64 -2.01
CA GLY A 104 -44.58 29.96 -2.59
C GLY A 104 -43.18 30.42 -2.25
N ASP A 105 -42.90 31.66 -2.52
CA ASP A 105 -41.61 32.30 -2.36
C ASP A 105 -41.63 33.45 -1.33
N ILE A 106 -40.46 33.78 -0.77
CA ILE A 106 -40.26 34.94 0.07
C ILE A 106 -38.86 35.53 -0.15
N ALA A 107 -38.75 36.81 -0.40
CA ALA A 107 -37.44 37.45 -0.52
C ALA A 107 -36.75 37.56 0.85
N GLY A 108 -35.42 37.35 0.89
CA GLY A 108 -34.61 37.49 2.10
C GLY A 108 -34.76 38.90 2.69
N SER A 109 -34.87 39.93 1.84
CA SER A 109 -35.15 41.32 2.25
C SER A 109 -36.47 41.49 3.03
N ASP A 110 -37.46 40.65 2.75
CA ASP A 110 -38.78 40.70 3.42
C ASP A 110 -38.77 40.04 4.80
N ILE A 111 -37.75 39.25 5.10
CA ILE A 111 -37.58 38.52 6.35
C ILE A 111 -36.73 39.37 7.34
N ILE A 112 -35.73 40.10 6.85
CA ILE A 112 -34.81 40.89 7.62
C ILE A 112 -35.56 41.97 8.43
N GLY A 113 -35.11 42.19 9.68
CA GLY A 113 -35.73 43.14 10.63
C GLY A 113 -36.92 42.59 11.39
N LYS A 114 -37.38 41.39 11.09
CA LYS A 114 -38.40 40.66 11.87
C LYS A 114 -37.73 39.83 12.97
N ASN A 115 -38.55 39.22 13.84
CA ASN A 115 -38.05 38.35 14.92
C ASN A 115 -38.46 36.88 14.65
N ALA A 116 -37.55 35.99 15.01
CA ALA A 116 -37.80 34.56 15.17
C ALA A 116 -37.77 34.16 16.64
N LYS A 117 -38.35 33.03 17.00
CA LYS A 117 -38.33 32.51 18.37
C LYS A 117 -37.40 31.31 18.48
N THR A 118 -36.59 31.34 19.52
CA THR A 118 -35.72 30.21 19.90
C THR A 118 -36.55 29.03 20.49
N HIS A 119 -35.89 27.91 20.78
CA HIS A 119 -36.50 26.72 21.39
C HIS A 119 -37.16 26.99 22.76
N ASP A 120 -36.69 27.98 23.51
CA ASP A 120 -37.23 28.42 24.80
C ASP A 120 -38.18 29.64 24.71
N GLY A 121 -38.52 30.06 23.47
CA GLY A 121 -39.50 31.08 23.18
C GLY A 121 -38.99 32.54 23.22
N LEU A 122 -37.67 32.75 23.29
CA LEU A 122 -37.07 34.10 23.21
C LEU A 122 -37.17 34.66 21.81
N ASP A 123 -37.52 35.94 21.71
CA ASP A 123 -37.53 36.67 20.44
C ASP A 123 -36.11 37.12 20.08
N ILE A 124 -35.61 36.70 18.94
CA ILE A 124 -34.30 37.08 18.39
C ILE A 124 -34.49 37.75 17.01
N PRO A 125 -33.74 38.83 16.71
CA PRO A 125 -33.88 39.54 15.45
C PRO A 125 -33.26 38.76 14.29
N ILE A 126 -33.77 38.94 13.07
CA ILE A 126 -33.21 38.46 11.84
C ILE A 126 -32.47 39.59 11.15
N LEU A 127 -31.17 39.37 10.91
CA LEU A 127 -30.24 40.35 10.34
C LEU A 127 -29.71 39.90 8.99
N SER A 128 -29.20 40.85 8.19
CA SER A 128 -28.57 40.55 6.90
C SER A 128 -27.10 40.18 7.08
N ALA A 129 -26.64 39.18 6.35
CA ALA A 129 -25.25 38.87 6.20
C ALA A 129 -24.92 38.35 4.80
N ASP A 130 -23.84 38.89 4.20
CA ASP A 130 -23.44 38.56 2.83
C ASP A 130 -22.73 37.20 2.77
N PHE A 131 -22.19 36.72 3.88
CA PHE A 131 -21.53 35.40 3.96
C PHE A 131 -22.50 34.21 3.95
N VAL A 132 -23.81 34.44 4.06
CA VAL A 132 -24.82 33.36 4.00
C VAL A 132 -24.99 32.86 2.57
N GLU A 133 -24.45 31.68 2.31
CA GLU A 133 -24.54 31.05 1.00
C GLU A 133 -25.83 30.20 0.88
N PRO A 134 -26.67 30.42 -0.14
CA PRO A 134 -27.93 29.65 -0.33
C PRO A 134 -27.71 28.16 -0.48
N GLY A 135 -26.58 27.72 -1.08
CA GLY A 135 -26.21 26.31 -1.28
C GLY A 135 -25.72 25.60 -0.03
N MET A 136 -25.38 26.34 1.05
CA MET A 136 -24.87 25.79 2.29
C MET A 136 -26.00 25.56 3.31
N GLY A 137 -26.14 24.31 3.78
CA GLY A 137 -27.18 23.97 4.75
C GLY A 137 -28.58 24.26 4.23
N THR A 138 -29.33 25.09 4.96
CA THR A 138 -30.68 25.54 4.61
C THR A 138 -30.72 26.95 4.00
N GLY A 139 -29.55 27.57 3.82
CA GLY A 139 -29.44 28.96 3.39
C GLY A 139 -29.75 29.97 4.51
N LEU A 140 -29.82 29.52 5.75
CA LEU A 140 -30.06 30.31 6.97
C LEU A 140 -28.99 29.95 7.99
N VAL A 141 -28.54 30.89 8.80
CA VAL A 141 -27.49 30.66 9.80
C VAL A 141 -27.92 31.21 11.18
N MET A 142 -27.72 30.42 12.23
CA MET A 142 -27.87 30.90 13.60
C MET A 142 -26.59 31.61 14.05
N SER A 143 -26.74 32.77 14.68
CA SER A 143 -25.64 33.61 15.10
C SER A 143 -25.23 33.37 16.53
N VAL A 144 -23.95 33.04 16.74
CA VAL A 144 -23.36 32.81 18.07
C VAL A 144 -22.04 33.64 18.20
N PRO A 145 -22.15 35.00 18.25
CA PRO A 145 -20.96 35.85 18.14
C PRO A 145 -19.99 35.76 19.32
N GLY A 146 -20.36 35.09 20.41
CA GLY A 146 -19.44 34.82 21.51
C GLY A 146 -18.41 33.71 21.17
N HIS A 147 -18.76 32.76 20.24
CA HIS A 147 -18.02 31.54 19.96
C HIS A 147 -17.81 31.23 18.48
N ALA A 148 -18.33 32.07 17.58
CA ALA A 148 -18.19 31.95 16.14
C ALA A 148 -17.55 33.17 15.52
N PRO A 149 -16.29 33.13 15.04
CA PRO A 149 -15.59 34.32 14.50
C PRO A 149 -16.33 35.02 13.35
N LYS A 150 -16.92 34.24 12.41
CA LYS A 150 -17.72 34.82 11.32
C LYS A 150 -18.93 35.59 11.82
N ASP A 151 -19.65 35.06 12.81
CA ASP A 151 -20.82 35.69 13.41
C ASP A 151 -20.43 37.00 14.17
N TYR A 152 -19.32 36.90 14.91
CA TYR A 152 -18.78 38.08 15.63
C TYR A 152 -18.44 39.20 14.64
N GLN A 153 -17.68 38.88 13.58
CA GLN A 153 -17.25 39.90 12.63
C GLN A 153 -18.44 40.50 11.85
N ALA A 154 -19.39 39.65 11.40
CA ALA A 154 -20.60 40.15 10.74
C ALA A 154 -21.43 41.06 11.63
N LEU A 155 -21.52 40.78 12.94
CA LEU A 155 -22.17 41.64 13.92
C LEU A 155 -21.42 42.96 14.06
N MET A 156 -20.08 42.95 14.11
CA MET A 156 -19.27 44.16 14.20
C MET A 156 -19.38 45.04 12.94
N ASP A 157 -19.41 44.43 11.77
CA ASP A 157 -19.62 45.13 10.50
C ASP A 157 -20.96 45.89 10.47
N LEU A 158 -22.04 45.28 10.99
CA LEU A 158 -23.33 45.93 11.11
C LEU A 158 -23.34 47.04 12.18
N LYS A 159 -22.64 46.83 13.31
CA LYS A 159 -22.48 47.89 14.34
C LYS A 159 -21.71 49.08 13.80
N ALA A 160 -20.63 48.83 13.01
CA ALA A 160 -19.88 49.91 12.36
C ALA A 160 -20.73 50.75 11.38
N LYS A 161 -21.75 50.12 10.76
CA LYS A 161 -22.75 50.80 9.91
C LYS A 161 -23.90 51.42 10.69
N ASN A 162 -23.85 51.43 12.02
CA ASN A 162 -24.89 51.96 12.93
C ASN A 162 -26.27 51.29 12.73
N HIS A 163 -26.30 49.98 12.44
CA HIS A 163 -27.56 49.25 12.27
C HIS A 163 -28.29 49.13 13.60
N GLU A 164 -29.52 49.70 13.69
CA GLU A 164 -30.27 49.91 14.94
C GLU A 164 -30.42 48.61 15.78
N LEU A 165 -30.77 47.49 15.16
CA LEU A 165 -30.93 46.22 15.86
C LEU A 165 -29.59 45.62 16.27
N ALA A 166 -28.57 45.71 15.43
CA ALA A 166 -27.23 45.18 15.74
C ALA A 166 -26.59 45.88 16.93
N MET A 167 -26.83 47.19 17.08
CA MET A 167 -26.33 47.99 18.21
C MET A 167 -26.86 47.51 19.58
N LYS A 168 -28.01 46.82 19.61
CA LYS A 168 -28.64 46.28 20.83
C LYS A 168 -28.16 44.89 21.19
N ILE A 169 -27.42 44.21 20.29
CA ILE A 169 -26.96 42.83 20.48
C ILE A 169 -25.60 42.81 21.15
N GLU A 170 -25.50 42.07 22.25
CA GLU A 170 -24.26 41.77 22.93
C GLU A 170 -23.95 40.28 22.80
N PRO A 171 -22.69 39.84 22.51
CA PRO A 171 -22.32 38.47 22.48
C PRO A 171 -22.62 37.74 23.79
N ILE A 172 -23.02 36.47 23.69
CA ILE A 172 -23.30 35.65 24.87
C ILE A 172 -22.20 34.61 24.98
N SER A 173 -21.50 34.60 26.12
CA SER A 173 -20.50 33.57 26.42
C SER A 173 -21.17 32.36 27.06
N ILE A 174 -20.95 31.18 26.51
CA ILE A 174 -21.51 29.91 26.96
C ILE A 174 -20.46 28.82 27.19
N ILE A 175 -19.25 29.04 26.69
CA ILE A 175 -18.11 28.12 26.84
C ILE A 175 -16.97 28.86 27.51
N SER A 176 -16.41 28.25 28.55
CA SER A 176 -15.19 28.72 29.21
C SER A 176 -14.01 27.88 28.69
N THR A 177 -13.03 28.52 28.07
CA THR A 177 -11.89 27.86 27.41
C THR A 177 -10.59 28.41 27.97
N GLU A 178 -9.68 27.53 28.38
CA GLU A 178 -8.37 27.94 28.88
C GLU A 178 -7.57 28.67 27.81
N GLY A 179 -7.03 29.87 28.17
CA GLY A 179 -6.27 30.71 27.26
C GLY A 179 -7.10 31.76 26.53
N TYR A 180 -8.43 31.80 26.72
CA TYR A 180 -9.34 32.82 26.22
C TYR A 180 -10.11 33.49 27.37
N GLY A 181 -10.48 34.74 27.16
CA GLY A 181 -11.35 35.47 28.07
C GLY A 181 -12.83 35.17 27.87
N LYS A 182 -13.67 36.18 28.12
CA LYS A 182 -15.13 36.01 28.08
C LYS A 182 -15.70 35.76 26.69
N PHE A 183 -15.10 36.33 25.65
CA PHE A 183 -15.59 36.27 24.27
C PHE A 183 -14.47 35.78 23.34
N PRO A 184 -14.25 34.47 23.28
CA PRO A 184 -13.16 33.88 22.49
C PRO A 184 -13.19 34.25 20.98
N ALA A 185 -14.38 34.39 20.40
CA ALA A 185 -14.53 34.81 19.00
C ALA A 185 -14.01 36.24 18.75
N GLN A 186 -14.25 37.16 19.67
CA GLN A 186 -13.68 38.49 19.62
C GLN A 186 -12.16 38.46 19.69
N GLU A 187 -11.63 37.78 20.70
CA GLU A 187 -10.18 37.74 20.97
C GLU A 187 -9.38 37.15 19.83
N ILE A 188 -9.89 36.09 19.17
CA ILE A 188 -9.18 35.51 18.03
C ILE A 188 -9.28 36.38 16.79
N CYS A 189 -10.40 37.05 16.53
CA CYS A 189 -10.52 38.03 15.45
C CYS A 189 -9.55 39.19 15.62
N GLU A 190 -9.45 39.75 16.86
CA GLU A 190 -8.50 40.80 17.20
C GLU A 190 -7.04 40.32 17.06
N LYS A 191 -6.72 39.11 17.54
CA LYS A 191 -5.38 38.48 17.44
C LYS A 191 -4.91 38.33 15.99
N LEU A 192 -5.80 37.93 15.10
CA LEU A 192 -5.50 37.71 13.67
C LEU A 192 -5.72 38.99 12.83
N GLU A 193 -6.12 40.11 13.45
CA GLU A 193 -6.43 41.37 12.75
C GLU A 193 -7.41 41.19 11.59
N VAL A 194 -8.55 40.51 11.87
CA VAL A 194 -9.62 40.30 10.89
C VAL A 194 -10.27 41.64 10.55
N SER A 195 -10.44 41.95 9.27
CA SER A 195 -10.92 43.25 8.80
C SER A 195 -12.44 43.33 8.68
N ASP A 196 -13.08 42.33 8.11
CA ASP A 196 -14.52 42.24 7.85
C ASP A 196 -14.98 40.80 7.65
N GLN A 197 -16.30 40.57 7.45
CA GLN A 197 -16.89 39.23 7.30
C GLN A 197 -16.44 38.43 6.07
N SER A 198 -15.72 39.05 5.12
CA SER A 198 -15.19 38.42 3.91
C SER A 198 -13.69 38.11 4.01
N ASP A 199 -13.04 38.42 5.14
CA ASP A 199 -11.62 38.17 5.34
C ASP A 199 -11.31 36.66 5.41
N GLU A 200 -10.38 36.18 4.56
CA GLU A 200 -9.95 34.79 4.52
C GLU A 200 -9.39 34.29 5.87
N LYS A 201 -8.86 35.15 6.70
CA LYS A 201 -8.37 34.83 8.05
C LYS A 201 -9.46 34.27 8.98
N LEU A 202 -10.74 34.50 8.67
CA LEU A 202 -11.86 33.94 9.42
C LEU A 202 -11.91 32.40 9.37
N GLU A 203 -11.38 31.78 8.33
CA GLU A 203 -11.30 30.31 8.28
C GLU A 203 -10.28 29.78 9.28
N GLU A 204 -9.12 30.43 9.37
CA GLU A 204 -8.07 30.08 10.34
C GLU A 204 -8.59 30.35 11.78
N ALA A 205 -9.19 31.49 12.02
CA ALA A 205 -9.78 31.87 13.30
C ALA A 205 -10.83 30.85 13.76
N THR A 206 -11.70 30.42 12.86
CA THR A 206 -12.76 29.43 13.13
C THR A 206 -12.18 28.09 13.46
N LYS A 207 -11.21 27.62 12.68
CA LYS A 207 -10.55 26.31 12.90
C LYS A 207 -9.79 26.26 14.23
N GLU A 208 -9.00 27.31 14.54
CA GLU A 208 -8.25 27.41 15.81
C GLU A 208 -9.20 27.41 17.01
N LEU A 209 -10.21 28.28 16.99
CA LEU A 209 -11.13 28.40 18.10
C LEU A 209 -11.98 27.15 18.33
N TYR A 210 -12.57 26.62 17.27
CA TYR A 210 -13.46 25.46 17.38
C TYR A 210 -12.72 24.22 17.90
N LEU A 211 -11.49 23.99 17.44
CA LEU A 211 -10.66 22.91 17.95
C LEU A 211 -10.37 23.09 19.44
N LYS A 212 -10.01 24.31 19.85
CA LYS A 212 -9.66 24.63 21.23
C LYS A 212 -10.87 24.51 22.16
N GLU A 213 -12.02 25.03 21.77
CA GLU A 213 -13.26 24.88 22.52
C GLU A 213 -13.73 23.46 22.65
N PHE A 214 -13.56 22.66 21.59
CA PHE A 214 -13.92 21.24 21.60
C PHE A 214 -13.05 20.42 22.57
N THR A 215 -11.73 20.67 22.58
CA THR A 215 -10.79 19.89 23.41
C THR A 215 -10.78 20.34 24.88
N ASP A 216 -10.74 21.63 25.12
CA ASP A 216 -10.48 22.21 26.44
C ASP A 216 -11.67 22.95 27.03
N GLY A 217 -12.70 23.24 26.21
CA GLY A 217 -13.87 24.02 26.61
C GLY A 217 -14.80 23.31 27.57
N LYS A 218 -15.43 24.11 28.47
CA LYS A 218 -16.49 23.67 29.37
C LYS A 218 -17.69 24.58 29.22
N LEU A 219 -18.88 23.98 29.16
CA LEU A 219 -20.14 24.74 29.19
C LEU A 219 -20.31 25.46 30.53
N ASN A 220 -20.80 26.71 30.51
CA ASN A 220 -20.98 27.52 31.71
C ASN A 220 -22.44 27.47 32.21
N GLU A 221 -22.75 28.27 33.26
CA GLU A 221 -24.06 28.32 33.90
C GLU A 221 -25.22 28.68 32.97
N LYS A 222 -24.97 29.35 31.83
CA LYS A 222 -26.01 29.67 30.85
C LYS A 222 -26.52 28.44 30.08
N CYS A 223 -25.77 27.37 30.09
CA CYS A 223 -26.17 26.10 29.49
C CYS A 223 -27.06 25.24 30.42
N SER A 224 -27.65 25.86 31.44
CA SER A 224 -28.62 25.20 32.34
C SER A 224 -28.11 23.89 32.93
N GLN A 225 -28.80 22.77 32.71
CA GLN A 225 -28.46 21.44 33.23
C GLN A 225 -27.13 20.89 32.69
N PHE A 226 -26.55 21.49 31.67
CA PHE A 226 -25.27 21.06 31.07
C PHE A 226 -24.07 21.87 31.60
N ASN A 227 -24.27 22.69 32.65
CA ASN A 227 -23.21 23.48 33.28
C ASN A 227 -22.05 22.58 33.76
N ASN A 228 -20.81 23.02 33.52
CA ASN A 228 -19.54 22.33 33.80
C ASN A 228 -19.24 21.08 32.97
N GLU A 229 -20.09 20.68 32.04
CA GLU A 229 -19.77 19.61 31.08
C GLU A 229 -18.65 20.05 30.13
N LYS A 230 -17.71 19.16 29.84
CA LYS A 230 -16.78 19.41 28.74
C LYS A 230 -17.54 19.45 27.42
N VAL A 231 -17.18 20.39 26.51
CA VAL A 231 -17.84 20.54 25.21
C VAL A 231 -17.89 19.22 24.46
N GLN A 232 -16.81 18.42 24.49
CA GLN A 232 -16.71 17.12 23.86
C GLN A 232 -17.86 16.15 24.23
N PHE A 233 -18.32 16.17 25.46
CA PHE A 233 -19.41 15.31 25.95
C PHE A 233 -20.73 16.08 26.06
N GLY A 234 -20.68 17.37 26.42
CA GLY A 234 -21.85 18.24 26.56
C GLY A 234 -22.60 18.42 25.26
N ARG A 235 -21.88 18.50 24.14
CA ARG A 235 -22.47 18.58 22.80
C ARG A 235 -23.45 17.46 22.50
N ASP A 236 -23.07 16.21 22.79
CA ASP A 236 -23.92 15.05 22.52
C ASP A 236 -25.14 15.05 23.46
N LYS A 237 -24.99 15.42 24.72
CA LYS A 237 -26.09 15.54 25.67
C LYS A 237 -27.10 16.62 25.27
N VAL A 238 -26.62 17.77 24.81
CA VAL A 238 -27.48 18.85 24.30
C VAL A 238 -28.22 18.41 23.03
N ARG A 239 -27.51 17.73 22.11
CA ARG A 239 -28.13 17.16 20.91
C ARG A 239 -29.29 16.25 21.26
N ASP A 240 -29.06 15.26 22.15
CA ASP A 240 -30.05 14.27 22.52
C ASP A 240 -31.25 14.95 23.21
N TRP A 241 -31.00 15.92 24.10
CA TRP A 241 -32.05 16.71 24.74
C TRP A 241 -32.91 17.52 23.74
N LEU A 242 -32.27 18.15 22.72
CA LEU A 242 -33.00 18.89 21.69
C LEU A 242 -33.85 17.93 20.81
N ALA A 243 -33.33 16.74 20.52
CA ALA A 243 -34.06 15.73 19.76
C ALA A 243 -35.28 15.19 20.54
N GLU A 244 -35.13 14.90 21.83
CA GLU A 244 -36.22 14.44 22.69
C GLU A 244 -37.36 15.49 22.82
N ASN A 245 -37.03 16.78 22.65
CA ASN A 245 -38.01 17.87 22.69
C ASN A 245 -38.50 18.32 21.29
N ASN A 246 -38.24 17.54 20.24
CA ASN A 246 -38.63 17.84 18.83
C ASN A 246 -38.05 19.16 18.28
N HIS A 247 -36.95 19.67 18.83
CA HIS A 247 -36.28 20.87 18.37
C HIS A 247 -35.12 20.60 17.41
N LEU A 248 -34.80 19.31 17.17
CA LEU A 248 -33.66 18.90 16.36
C LEU A 248 -34.00 17.72 15.47
N GLU A 249 -33.53 17.78 14.23
CA GLU A 249 -33.70 16.74 13.22
C GLU A 249 -32.37 16.46 12.50
N LYS A 250 -32.10 15.22 12.09
CA LYS A 250 -30.91 14.86 11.33
C LYS A 250 -30.95 15.47 9.92
N PHE A 251 -29.82 16.00 9.47
CA PHE A 251 -29.66 16.53 8.13
C PHE A 251 -28.29 16.13 7.55
N PRO A 252 -28.14 14.89 7.08
CA PRO A 252 -26.87 14.43 6.54
C PRO A 252 -26.48 15.22 5.29
N VAL A 253 -25.18 15.53 5.18
CA VAL A 253 -24.61 16.28 4.06
C VAL A 253 -23.36 15.59 3.52
N LEU A 254 -22.92 15.93 2.31
CA LEU A 254 -21.60 15.55 1.83
C LEU A 254 -20.57 16.52 2.41
N GLU A 255 -19.67 16.00 3.26
CA GLU A 255 -18.57 16.75 3.88
C GLU A 255 -17.61 17.31 2.82
N ASN A 256 -17.36 16.55 1.78
CA ASN A 256 -16.40 16.86 0.72
C ASN A 256 -17.07 17.34 -0.59
N ALA A 257 -18.25 17.91 -0.52
CA ALA A 257 -18.91 18.51 -1.70
C ALA A 257 -18.03 19.62 -2.32
N PRO A 258 -18.05 19.80 -3.66
CA PRO A 258 -18.86 19.07 -4.63
C PRO A 258 -18.21 17.73 -5.07
N VAL A 259 -18.94 16.64 -4.96
CA VAL A 259 -18.56 15.34 -5.53
C VAL A 259 -19.35 15.12 -6.82
N LYS A 260 -18.65 14.76 -7.91
CA LYS A 260 -19.32 14.53 -9.22
C LYS A 260 -19.30 13.06 -9.58
N CYS A 261 -20.47 12.54 -9.95
CA CYS A 261 -20.59 11.23 -10.57
C CYS A 261 -19.83 11.20 -11.92
N ARG A 262 -19.43 10.02 -12.38
CA ARG A 262 -18.80 9.85 -13.71
C ARG A 262 -19.64 10.37 -14.87
N CYS A 263 -20.96 10.48 -14.71
CA CYS A 263 -21.85 11.12 -15.68
C CYS A 263 -21.74 12.67 -15.69
N GLY A 264 -20.90 13.26 -14.83
CA GLY A 264 -20.70 14.71 -14.70
C GLY A 264 -21.69 15.41 -13.78
N THR A 265 -22.71 14.71 -13.27
CA THR A 265 -23.74 15.28 -12.38
C THR A 265 -23.21 15.35 -10.94
N GLU A 266 -23.49 16.43 -10.23
CA GLU A 266 -23.17 16.58 -8.82
C GLU A 266 -24.00 15.60 -7.98
N CYS A 267 -23.31 14.92 -7.06
CA CYS A 267 -23.91 13.96 -6.15
C CYS A 267 -24.59 14.69 -4.98
N VAL A 268 -25.67 14.11 -4.50
CA VAL A 268 -26.40 14.57 -3.32
C VAL A 268 -26.45 13.45 -2.28
N VAL A 269 -26.86 13.77 -1.05
CA VAL A 269 -27.23 12.72 -0.08
C VAL A 269 -28.66 12.31 -0.35
N LYS A 270 -28.92 10.99 -0.37
CA LYS A 270 -30.27 10.41 -0.40
C LYS A 270 -30.43 9.45 0.77
N ILE A 271 -31.56 9.53 1.47
CA ILE A 271 -31.95 8.53 2.46
C ILE A 271 -32.66 7.41 1.72
N LEU A 272 -32.11 6.22 1.76
CA LEU A 272 -32.73 5.02 1.19
C LEU A 272 -33.41 4.25 2.31
N ASN A 273 -34.74 4.08 2.20
CA ASN A 273 -35.52 3.21 3.07
C ASN A 273 -35.47 1.76 2.59
N ASN A 274 -35.62 0.82 3.51
CA ASN A 274 -35.60 -0.62 3.23
C ASN A 274 -34.33 -1.11 2.51
N GLN A 275 -33.22 -0.39 2.61
CA GLN A 275 -31.93 -0.78 2.07
C GLN A 275 -31.38 -1.99 2.82
N TRP A 276 -30.79 -2.94 2.09
CA TRP A 276 -30.08 -4.08 2.65
C TRP A 276 -28.62 -3.73 2.91
N PHE A 277 -28.14 -4.05 4.11
CA PHE A 277 -26.77 -3.78 4.57
C PHE A 277 -26.08 -5.03 5.07
N LEU A 278 -24.77 -5.11 4.79
CA LEU A 278 -23.85 -5.91 5.58
C LEU A 278 -23.48 -5.13 6.85
N ASN A 279 -23.75 -5.72 8.01
CA ASN A 279 -23.55 -5.10 9.33
C ASN A 279 -22.07 -5.20 9.74
N TYR A 280 -21.16 -4.58 9.01
CA TYR A 280 -19.73 -4.56 9.33
C TYR A 280 -19.42 -3.78 10.63
N GLY A 281 -20.38 -3.06 11.19
CA GLY A 281 -20.30 -2.44 12.50
C GLY A 281 -20.43 -3.40 13.70
N ASP A 282 -20.76 -4.68 13.47
CA ASP A 282 -20.88 -5.71 14.50
C ASP A 282 -19.49 -6.03 15.11
N GLU A 283 -19.30 -5.73 16.40
CA GLU A 283 -17.99 -5.86 17.05
C GLU A 283 -17.50 -7.32 17.15
N GLU A 284 -18.38 -8.30 17.34
CA GLU A 284 -17.98 -9.71 17.32
C GLU A 284 -17.42 -10.12 15.96
N TRP A 285 -18.03 -9.61 14.89
CA TRP A 285 -17.55 -9.84 13.53
C TRP A 285 -16.22 -9.16 13.25
N LYS A 286 -16.03 -7.92 13.70
CA LYS A 286 -14.76 -7.19 13.64
C LYS A 286 -13.66 -7.91 14.42
N GLU A 287 -13.95 -8.45 15.58
CA GLU A 287 -12.98 -9.20 16.40
C GLU A 287 -12.50 -10.45 15.65
N GLN A 288 -13.40 -11.22 15.05
CA GLN A 288 -13.03 -12.37 14.21
C GLN A 288 -12.17 -11.95 13.01
N ALA A 289 -12.44 -10.81 12.39
CA ALA A 289 -11.63 -10.29 11.29
C ALA A 289 -10.23 -9.86 11.77
N ARG A 290 -10.12 -9.22 12.93
CA ARG A 290 -8.83 -8.87 13.56
C ARG A 290 -8.01 -10.13 13.87
N ASP A 291 -8.63 -11.16 14.45
CA ASP A 291 -8.01 -12.45 14.69
C ASP A 291 -7.45 -13.05 13.38
N CYS A 292 -8.23 -13.03 12.30
CA CYS A 292 -7.80 -13.52 11.00
C CYS A 292 -6.59 -12.75 10.48
N PHE A 293 -6.59 -11.41 10.59
CA PHE A 293 -5.44 -10.59 10.21
C PHE A 293 -4.20 -10.85 11.07
N ASP A 294 -4.36 -11.23 12.33
CA ASP A 294 -3.23 -11.55 13.22
C ASP A 294 -2.60 -12.91 12.88
N GLU A 295 -3.39 -13.87 12.45
CA GLU A 295 -2.93 -15.20 12.03
C GLU A 295 -2.40 -15.26 10.61
N MET A 296 -2.98 -14.46 9.71
CA MET A 296 -2.67 -14.45 8.29
C MET A 296 -1.33 -13.77 8.00
N ASN A 297 -0.60 -14.27 7.01
CA ASN A 297 0.55 -13.55 6.47
C ASN A 297 0.08 -12.34 5.63
N VAL A 298 0.56 -11.13 5.97
CA VAL A 298 0.21 -9.90 5.24
C VAL A 298 1.50 -9.29 4.70
N LEU A 299 1.60 -9.20 3.38
CA LEU A 299 2.78 -8.69 2.70
C LEU A 299 2.48 -7.40 1.90
N PRO A 300 3.33 -6.37 2.06
CA PRO A 300 4.37 -6.25 3.08
C PRO A 300 3.76 -5.99 4.47
N SER A 301 4.45 -6.36 5.51
CA SER A 301 3.92 -6.41 6.89
C SER A 301 3.38 -5.10 7.44
N ASN A 302 3.87 -3.96 6.95
CA ASN A 302 3.42 -2.62 7.38
C ASN A 302 1.98 -2.29 6.94
N ILE A 303 1.43 -2.91 5.88
CA ILE A 303 0.05 -2.68 5.43
C ILE A 303 -0.98 -3.26 6.43
N ARG A 304 -0.58 -4.17 7.31
CA ARG A 304 -1.44 -4.76 8.34
C ARG A 304 -2.12 -3.70 9.22
N THR A 305 -1.42 -2.61 9.53
CA THR A 305 -1.97 -1.50 10.32
C THR A 305 -3.14 -0.84 9.60
N GLU A 306 -3.00 -0.60 8.29
CA GLU A 306 -4.06 0.00 7.47
C GLU A 306 -5.33 -0.88 7.45
N PHE A 307 -5.18 -2.21 7.33
CA PHE A 307 -6.31 -3.13 7.43
C PHE A 307 -7.03 -3.04 8.79
N LYS A 308 -6.28 -2.98 9.89
CA LYS A 308 -6.86 -2.84 11.24
C LYS A 308 -7.63 -1.53 11.39
N GLU A 309 -7.07 -0.43 10.92
CA GLU A 309 -7.75 0.88 10.91
C GLU A 309 -9.05 0.82 10.09
N VAL A 310 -9.03 0.16 8.93
CA VAL A 310 -10.23 -0.03 8.11
C VAL A 310 -11.30 -0.82 8.84
N ILE A 311 -10.95 -1.95 9.48
CA ILE A 311 -11.91 -2.74 10.26
C ILE A 311 -12.51 -1.92 11.42
N ASP A 312 -11.70 -1.09 12.07
CA ASP A 312 -12.16 -0.29 13.21
C ASP A 312 -13.20 0.76 12.81
N TRP A 313 -12.99 1.46 11.68
CA TRP A 313 -13.94 2.49 11.24
C TRP A 313 -15.11 1.99 10.41
N LEU A 314 -15.10 0.75 9.90
CA LEU A 314 -16.20 0.22 9.12
C LEU A 314 -17.51 0.17 9.92
N HIS A 315 -18.59 0.57 9.28
CA HIS A 315 -19.96 0.51 9.75
C HIS A 315 -20.82 -0.30 8.78
N GLU A 316 -22.14 -0.18 8.88
CA GLU A 316 -23.08 -0.81 7.98
C GLU A 316 -22.84 -0.36 6.54
N ARG A 317 -22.69 -1.33 5.62
CA ARG A 317 -22.48 -1.04 4.21
C ARG A 317 -23.62 -1.56 3.36
N ALA A 318 -24.20 -0.70 2.51
CA ALA A 318 -25.21 -1.09 1.54
C ALA A 318 -24.67 -2.22 0.64
N CYS A 319 -25.37 -3.36 0.63
CA CYS A 319 -24.97 -4.56 -0.12
C CYS A 319 -25.91 -4.89 -1.29
N ALA A 320 -26.89 -4.03 -1.56
CA ALA A 320 -27.85 -4.20 -2.64
C ALA A 320 -28.18 -2.87 -3.30
N ARG A 321 -28.65 -2.93 -4.53
CA ARG A 321 -29.07 -1.78 -5.34
C ARG A 321 -30.31 -2.14 -6.15
N GLN A 322 -31.08 -1.14 -6.58
CA GLN A 322 -32.33 -1.35 -7.32
C GLN A 322 -32.13 -1.45 -8.84
N GLN A 323 -30.99 -0.96 -9.35
CA GLN A 323 -30.68 -0.94 -10.78
C GLN A 323 -29.25 -1.37 -11.06
N GLY A 324 -28.97 -1.83 -12.26
CA GLY A 324 -27.64 -2.22 -12.74
C GLY A 324 -27.51 -3.70 -13.06
N LEU A 325 -26.27 -4.13 -13.35
CA LEU A 325 -25.95 -5.54 -13.57
C LEU A 325 -25.73 -6.24 -12.23
N GLY A 326 -26.12 -7.49 -12.13
CA GLY A 326 -25.90 -8.32 -10.96
C GLY A 326 -27.00 -9.35 -10.74
N THR A 327 -26.85 -10.12 -9.66
CA THR A 327 -27.79 -11.17 -9.25
C THR A 327 -28.83 -10.60 -8.31
N LYS A 328 -30.11 -10.94 -8.51
CA LYS A 328 -31.19 -10.56 -7.58
C LYS A 328 -30.98 -11.21 -6.22
N LEU A 329 -31.31 -10.48 -5.14
CA LEU A 329 -31.31 -11.06 -3.79
C LEU A 329 -32.29 -12.26 -3.74
N PRO A 330 -31.88 -13.38 -3.14
CA PRO A 330 -32.75 -14.58 -3.08
C PRO A 330 -34.08 -14.35 -2.36
N TRP A 331 -34.09 -13.50 -1.35
CA TRP A 331 -35.24 -13.22 -0.48
C TRP A 331 -35.98 -11.92 -0.83
N ASP A 332 -35.40 -11.04 -1.68
CA ASP A 332 -36.00 -9.76 -2.08
C ASP A 332 -35.62 -9.47 -3.56
N LYS A 333 -36.51 -9.85 -4.45
CA LYS A 333 -36.27 -9.83 -5.91
C LYS A 333 -36.28 -8.44 -6.54
N ASP A 334 -36.67 -7.41 -5.80
CA ASP A 334 -36.60 -6.01 -6.23
C ASP A 334 -35.18 -5.44 -6.08
N TRP A 335 -34.32 -6.14 -5.36
CA TRP A 335 -32.96 -5.75 -5.10
C TRP A 335 -31.96 -6.67 -5.82
N ILE A 336 -30.86 -6.07 -6.26
CA ILE A 336 -29.72 -6.71 -6.92
C ILE A 336 -28.53 -6.64 -5.97
N VAL A 337 -27.79 -7.74 -5.82
CA VAL A 337 -26.55 -7.76 -5.01
C VAL A 337 -25.55 -6.74 -5.56
N GLU A 338 -25.00 -5.93 -4.70
CA GLU A 338 -23.94 -4.97 -5.04
C GLU A 338 -22.64 -5.72 -5.41
N SER A 339 -21.94 -5.28 -6.45
CA SER A 339 -20.83 -6.03 -7.07
C SER A 339 -19.65 -6.29 -6.14
N LEU A 340 -19.30 -5.37 -5.22
CA LEU A 340 -18.26 -5.62 -4.23
C LEU A 340 -18.68 -6.66 -3.19
N SER A 341 -19.98 -6.69 -2.84
CA SER A 341 -20.53 -7.68 -1.91
C SER A 341 -20.60 -9.07 -2.52
N ASP A 342 -20.82 -9.17 -3.82
CA ASP A 342 -20.91 -10.42 -4.58
C ASP A 342 -19.52 -11.05 -4.82
N SER A 343 -18.50 -10.23 -5.05
CA SER A 343 -17.20 -10.68 -5.52
C SER A 343 -16.19 -11.06 -4.43
N VAL A 344 -16.57 -11.08 -3.16
CA VAL A 344 -15.61 -11.32 -2.05
C VAL A 344 -15.38 -12.79 -1.70
N ILE A 345 -16.27 -13.70 -2.12
CA ILE A 345 -16.17 -15.15 -1.84
C ILE A 345 -16.24 -16.02 -3.10
N TYR A 346 -16.16 -15.43 -4.30
CA TYR A 346 -16.31 -16.14 -5.56
C TYR A 346 -15.29 -17.26 -5.76
N MET A 347 -14.11 -17.19 -5.12
CA MET A 347 -13.10 -18.23 -5.19
C MET A 347 -13.60 -19.56 -4.61
N ALA A 348 -14.51 -19.56 -3.64
CA ALA A 348 -15.18 -20.79 -3.20
C ALA A 348 -16.05 -21.41 -4.31
N TYR A 349 -16.75 -20.56 -5.06
CA TYR A 349 -17.56 -21.02 -6.20
C TYR A 349 -16.71 -21.55 -7.34
N TYR A 350 -15.47 -21.10 -7.54
CA TYR A 350 -14.59 -21.63 -8.59
C TYR A 350 -14.32 -23.12 -8.44
N THR A 351 -14.34 -23.67 -7.23
CA THR A 351 -14.20 -25.12 -7.00
C THR A 351 -15.42 -25.92 -7.49
N ILE A 352 -16.52 -25.22 -7.78
CA ILE A 352 -17.80 -25.80 -8.25
C ILE A 352 -18.08 -25.45 -9.72
N SER A 353 -17.66 -24.27 -10.16
CA SER A 353 -18.02 -23.70 -11.48
C SER A 353 -17.64 -24.59 -12.66
N ARG A 354 -16.56 -25.36 -12.56
CA ARG A 354 -16.15 -26.33 -13.57
C ARG A 354 -17.28 -27.33 -13.84
N PHE A 355 -17.86 -27.92 -12.81
CA PHE A 355 -18.92 -28.91 -12.95
C PHE A 355 -20.22 -28.30 -13.53
N VAL A 356 -20.45 -27.02 -13.25
CA VAL A 356 -21.58 -26.27 -13.85
C VAL A 356 -21.30 -26.03 -15.33
N ASN A 357 -20.10 -25.57 -15.68
CA ASN A 357 -19.71 -25.29 -17.07
C ASN A 357 -19.66 -26.54 -17.94
N ASP A 358 -19.26 -27.67 -17.37
CA ASP A 358 -19.25 -28.98 -18.04
C ASP A 358 -20.67 -29.59 -18.17
N GLY A 359 -21.70 -28.93 -17.63
CA GLY A 359 -23.07 -29.39 -17.66
C GLY A 359 -23.39 -30.57 -16.74
N ILE A 360 -22.44 -30.97 -15.87
CA ILE A 360 -22.61 -32.04 -14.87
C ILE A 360 -23.57 -31.59 -13.76
N VAL A 361 -23.48 -30.33 -13.36
CA VAL A 361 -24.33 -29.69 -12.36
C VAL A 361 -25.17 -28.59 -13.03
N GLN A 362 -26.48 -28.68 -12.85
CA GLN A 362 -27.43 -27.66 -13.34
C GLN A 362 -27.79 -26.68 -12.21
N PRO A 363 -28.27 -25.47 -12.50
CA PRO A 363 -28.66 -24.49 -11.48
C PRO A 363 -29.62 -25.06 -10.43
N ASP A 364 -30.57 -25.91 -10.84
CA ASP A 364 -31.54 -26.55 -9.92
C ASP A 364 -30.91 -27.59 -8.96
N ASN A 365 -29.67 -28.02 -9.22
CA ASN A 365 -28.93 -28.92 -8.32
C ASN A 365 -28.23 -28.14 -7.18
N LEU A 366 -28.10 -26.83 -7.30
CA LEU A 366 -27.41 -25.97 -6.33
C LEU A 366 -28.32 -25.63 -5.15
N THR A 367 -28.63 -26.63 -4.33
CA THR A 367 -29.48 -26.48 -3.14
C THR A 367 -28.69 -26.01 -1.93
N ARG A 368 -29.39 -25.63 -0.87
CA ARG A 368 -28.75 -25.24 0.40
C ARG A 368 -27.92 -26.39 0.98
N GLU A 369 -28.51 -27.61 1.00
CA GLU A 369 -27.85 -28.79 1.54
C GLU A 369 -26.60 -29.19 0.75
N PHE A 370 -26.61 -28.90 -0.56
CA PHE A 370 -25.45 -29.06 -1.42
C PHE A 370 -24.28 -28.15 -0.95
N PHE A 371 -24.53 -26.84 -0.79
CA PHE A 371 -23.53 -25.90 -0.32
C PHE A 371 -23.12 -26.16 1.13
N ASP A 372 -24.06 -26.44 2.02
CA ASP A 372 -23.80 -26.75 3.42
C ASP A 372 -22.83 -27.94 3.56
N TYR A 373 -22.99 -28.98 2.75
CA TYR A 373 -22.11 -30.16 2.79
C TYR A 373 -20.75 -29.90 2.14
N ILE A 374 -20.71 -29.32 0.96
CA ILE A 374 -19.47 -29.15 0.21
C ILE A 374 -18.59 -28.07 0.84
N LEU A 375 -19.13 -26.89 1.11
CA LEU A 375 -18.36 -25.72 1.54
C LEU A 375 -18.25 -25.62 3.07
N LEU A 376 -19.32 -25.96 3.81
CA LEU A 376 -19.35 -25.78 5.27
C LEU A 376 -19.15 -27.08 6.04
N GLY A 377 -19.10 -28.22 5.36
CA GLY A 377 -18.95 -29.53 6.00
C GLY A 377 -20.13 -29.95 6.89
N LYS A 378 -21.30 -29.31 6.72
CA LYS A 378 -22.54 -29.57 7.48
C LYS A 378 -23.42 -30.62 6.80
N GLY A 379 -24.08 -31.45 7.59
CA GLY A 379 -24.91 -32.53 7.04
C GLY A 379 -24.11 -33.75 6.56
N ASP A 380 -24.73 -34.61 5.78
CA ASP A 380 -24.12 -35.81 5.21
C ASP A 380 -24.26 -35.86 3.67
N VAL A 381 -23.46 -36.72 3.05
CA VAL A 381 -23.41 -36.85 1.58
C VAL A 381 -24.76 -37.29 0.97
N LYS A 382 -25.54 -38.13 1.69
CA LYS A 382 -26.82 -38.63 1.21
C LYS A 382 -27.88 -37.55 1.15
N LEU A 383 -27.90 -36.68 2.17
CA LEU A 383 -28.80 -35.53 2.20
C LEU A 383 -28.45 -34.54 1.05
N ALA A 384 -27.18 -34.21 0.90
CA ALA A 384 -26.71 -33.36 -0.19
C ALA A 384 -27.02 -33.96 -1.57
N ALA A 385 -26.78 -35.25 -1.78
CA ALA A 385 -27.06 -35.95 -3.02
C ALA A 385 -28.56 -36.00 -3.34
N SER A 386 -29.40 -36.30 -2.34
CA SER A 386 -30.84 -36.41 -2.54
C SER A 386 -31.49 -35.05 -2.84
N SER A 387 -31.07 -33.99 -2.13
CA SER A 387 -31.61 -32.64 -2.33
C SER A 387 -31.19 -32.04 -3.68
N SER A 388 -29.93 -32.25 -4.07
CA SER A 388 -29.36 -31.79 -5.33
C SER A 388 -29.67 -32.67 -6.53
N LYS A 389 -30.21 -33.90 -6.34
CA LYS A 389 -30.41 -34.91 -7.39
C LYS A 389 -29.12 -35.30 -8.12
N LEU A 390 -27.99 -35.24 -7.45
CA LEU A 390 -26.68 -35.67 -7.94
C LEU A 390 -26.26 -36.95 -7.26
N SER A 391 -25.29 -37.70 -7.86
CA SER A 391 -24.73 -38.89 -7.23
C SER A 391 -23.84 -38.50 -6.03
N GLU A 392 -23.76 -39.41 -5.04
CA GLU A 392 -22.86 -39.25 -3.88
C GLU A 392 -21.39 -39.11 -4.31
N ASP A 393 -21.00 -39.80 -5.42
CA ASP A 393 -19.64 -39.74 -5.97
C ASP A 393 -19.29 -38.35 -6.46
N ILE A 394 -20.19 -37.69 -7.24
CA ILE A 394 -19.99 -36.33 -7.74
C ILE A 394 -19.87 -35.35 -6.58
N ILE A 395 -20.79 -35.41 -5.60
CA ILE A 395 -20.76 -34.58 -4.40
C ILE A 395 -19.45 -34.76 -3.62
N THR A 396 -18.97 -36.02 -3.50
CA THR A 396 -17.73 -36.33 -2.81
C THR A 396 -16.50 -35.79 -3.54
N ILE A 397 -16.46 -35.86 -4.89
CA ILE A 397 -15.40 -35.29 -5.70
C ILE A 397 -15.36 -33.77 -5.53
N MET A 398 -16.49 -33.09 -5.63
CA MET A 398 -16.58 -31.63 -5.47
C MET A 398 -16.13 -31.19 -4.07
N LYS A 399 -16.51 -31.92 -3.02
CA LYS A 399 -16.03 -31.64 -1.66
C LYS A 399 -14.52 -31.79 -1.54
N LYS A 400 -13.93 -32.83 -2.15
CA LYS A 400 -12.47 -33.00 -2.17
C LYS A 400 -11.76 -31.88 -2.90
N GLU A 401 -12.32 -31.39 -4.02
CA GLU A 401 -11.77 -30.23 -4.71
C GLU A 401 -11.81 -28.98 -3.85
N PHE A 402 -12.96 -28.69 -3.22
CA PHE A 402 -13.04 -27.58 -2.28
C PHE A 402 -12.00 -27.70 -1.15
N GLN A 403 -11.88 -28.87 -0.54
CA GLN A 403 -10.90 -29.12 0.52
C GLN A 403 -9.45 -29.01 0.07
N TYR A 404 -9.17 -29.20 -1.22
CA TYR A 404 -7.84 -29.00 -1.80
C TYR A 404 -7.51 -27.51 -1.99
N PHE A 405 -8.48 -26.71 -2.45
CA PHE A 405 -8.27 -25.28 -2.74
C PHE A 405 -8.52 -24.35 -1.56
N TYR A 406 -9.13 -24.83 -0.48
CA TYR A 406 -9.40 -24.08 0.72
C TYR A 406 -8.68 -24.66 1.96
N PRO A 407 -8.11 -23.78 2.81
CA PRO A 407 -8.19 -22.31 2.81
C PRO A 407 -7.52 -21.67 1.57
N VAL A 408 -7.90 -20.43 1.24
CA VAL A 408 -7.23 -19.63 0.19
C VAL A 408 -5.79 -19.40 0.61
N ASP A 409 -4.82 -19.87 -0.20
CA ASP A 409 -3.39 -19.80 0.12
C ASP A 409 -2.89 -18.35 0.09
N SER A 410 -3.22 -17.58 -0.97
CA SER A 410 -2.81 -16.19 -1.10
C SER A 410 -3.77 -15.38 -1.97
N ARG A 411 -4.04 -14.14 -1.55
CA ARG A 411 -4.83 -13.14 -2.29
C ARG A 411 -3.99 -11.94 -2.63
N HIS A 412 -3.75 -11.69 -3.93
CA HIS A 412 -2.93 -10.58 -4.41
C HIS A 412 -3.83 -9.47 -4.98
N SER A 413 -3.61 -8.22 -4.59
CA SER A 413 -4.38 -7.09 -5.13
C SER A 413 -3.71 -5.74 -4.87
N GLY A 414 -4.26 -4.68 -5.48
CA GLY A 414 -3.76 -3.31 -5.33
C GLY A 414 -4.15 -2.66 -3.99
N ARG A 415 -3.35 -1.70 -3.56
CA ARG A 415 -3.55 -0.96 -2.29
C ARG A 415 -4.89 -0.22 -2.24
N ASP A 416 -5.40 0.24 -3.37
CA ASP A 416 -6.70 0.90 -3.49
C ASP A 416 -7.87 0.01 -3.06
N LEU A 417 -7.69 -1.32 -3.03
CA LEU A 417 -8.69 -2.27 -2.58
C LEU A 417 -8.59 -2.65 -1.09
N VAL A 418 -7.63 -2.13 -0.35
CA VAL A 418 -7.52 -2.36 1.11
C VAL A 418 -8.74 -1.81 1.84
N GLN A 419 -9.18 -0.62 1.49
CA GLN A 419 -10.31 0.08 2.14
C GLN A 419 -11.70 -0.52 1.83
N ASN A 420 -11.76 -1.46 0.91
CA ASN A 420 -13.03 -2.06 0.47
C ASN A 420 -12.90 -3.56 0.23
N HIS A 421 -12.63 -3.99 -1.01
CA HIS A 421 -12.71 -5.38 -1.44
C HIS A 421 -11.87 -6.35 -0.58
N LEU A 422 -10.63 -6.02 -0.23
CA LEU A 422 -9.75 -6.92 0.55
C LEU A 422 -10.22 -7.06 1.99
N SER A 423 -10.65 -5.96 2.63
CA SER A 423 -11.22 -5.99 3.98
C SER A 423 -12.54 -6.76 4.01
N PHE A 424 -13.40 -6.55 3.00
CA PHE A 424 -14.65 -7.31 2.88
C PHE A 424 -14.43 -8.79 2.59
N PHE A 425 -13.39 -9.13 1.82
CA PHE A 425 -12.98 -10.51 1.60
C PHE A 425 -12.71 -11.22 2.94
N VAL A 426 -11.94 -10.61 3.83
CA VAL A 426 -11.66 -11.20 5.15
C VAL A 426 -12.93 -11.26 6.02
N LEU A 427 -13.68 -10.15 6.13
CA LEU A 427 -14.93 -10.12 6.90
C LEU A 427 -15.91 -11.22 6.45
N ASN A 428 -16.11 -11.39 5.15
CA ASN A 428 -17.05 -12.38 4.65
C ASN A 428 -16.53 -13.82 4.86
N HIS A 429 -15.23 -14.07 4.72
CA HIS A 429 -14.67 -15.40 4.98
C HIS A 429 -14.83 -15.81 6.44
N VAL A 430 -14.53 -14.92 7.39
CA VAL A 430 -14.67 -15.26 8.81
C VAL A 430 -16.14 -15.43 9.26
N ALA A 431 -17.08 -14.78 8.55
CA ALA A 431 -18.51 -14.95 8.81
C ALA A 431 -19.07 -16.29 8.30
N ILE A 432 -18.51 -16.81 7.21
CA ILE A 432 -19.06 -17.98 6.49
C ILE A 432 -18.34 -19.25 6.90
N PHE A 433 -17.00 -19.21 7.01
CA PHE A 433 -16.16 -20.38 7.18
C PHE A 433 -15.61 -20.52 8.59
N GLU A 434 -15.37 -21.78 9.00
CA GLU A 434 -14.65 -22.08 10.24
C GLU A 434 -13.20 -21.57 10.16
N ARG A 435 -12.59 -21.25 11.32
CA ARG A 435 -11.23 -20.69 11.45
C ARG A 435 -10.16 -21.41 10.62
N LYS A 436 -10.23 -22.74 10.52
CA LYS A 436 -9.29 -23.56 9.72
C LYS A 436 -9.36 -23.28 8.18
N LEU A 437 -10.44 -22.66 7.71
CA LEU A 437 -10.66 -22.31 6.31
C LEU A 437 -10.52 -20.80 6.05
N TRP A 438 -10.06 -20.03 7.03
CA TRP A 438 -9.78 -18.62 6.86
C TRP A 438 -8.59 -18.41 5.91
N PRO A 439 -8.55 -17.30 5.15
CA PRO A 439 -7.46 -16.99 4.24
C PRO A 439 -6.09 -16.99 4.93
N GLN A 440 -5.06 -17.48 4.21
CA GLN A 440 -3.73 -17.65 4.79
C GLN A 440 -2.80 -16.46 4.52
N GLU A 441 -2.96 -15.79 3.38
CA GLU A 441 -2.09 -14.69 2.98
C GLU A 441 -2.83 -13.63 2.16
N ILE A 442 -2.45 -12.36 2.37
CA ILE A 442 -2.77 -11.24 1.47
C ILE A 442 -1.46 -10.55 1.06
N VAL A 443 -1.31 -10.33 -0.24
CA VAL A 443 -0.20 -9.57 -0.82
C VAL A 443 -0.75 -8.31 -1.47
N VAL A 444 -0.22 -7.14 -1.08
CA VAL A 444 -0.69 -5.83 -1.56
C VAL A 444 0.41 -5.14 -2.35
N ASN A 445 0.08 -4.72 -3.57
CA ASN A 445 0.95 -3.97 -4.47
C ASN A 445 0.49 -2.53 -4.66
N GLY A 446 1.42 -1.66 -5.08
CA GLY A 446 1.13 -0.28 -5.48
C GLY A 446 0.40 -0.18 -6.82
N SER A 447 0.17 1.04 -7.28
CA SER A 447 -0.48 1.34 -8.56
C SER A 447 0.54 1.30 -9.71
N VAL A 448 0.03 1.31 -10.95
CA VAL A 448 0.86 1.51 -12.13
C VAL A 448 0.73 2.96 -12.58
N MET A 449 1.85 3.66 -12.61
CA MET A 449 2.00 5.01 -13.12
C MET A 449 2.45 4.95 -14.59
N MET A 450 2.29 6.04 -15.31
CA MET A 450 2.87 6.19 -16.64
C MET A 450 3.65 7.48 -16.73
N ASP A 451 4.95 7.36 -16.98
CA ASP A 451 5.89 8.50 -17.01
C ASP A 451 5.76 9.40 -15.75
N GLY A 452 5.71 8.76 -14.58
CA GLY A 452 5.61 9.41 -13.26
C GLY A 452 4.23 9.99 -12.92
N ALA A 453 3.19 9.77 -13.74
CA ALA A 453 1.85 10.26 -13.51
C ALA A 453 0.81 9.14 -13.42
N LYS A 454 -0.23 9.32 -12.59
CA LYS A 454 -1.35 8.37 -12.51
C LYS A 454 -2.06 8.30 -13.87
N MET A 455 -2.29 7.08 -14.37
CA MET A 455 -3.03 6.86 -15.62
C MET A 455 -4.47 7.34 -15.51
N SER A 456 -4.90 8.19 -16.45
CA SER A 456 -6.26 8.73 -16.52
C SER A 456 -6.71 8.94 -17.94
N LYS A 457 -7.95 8.56 -18.26
CA LYS A 457 -8.57 8.83 -19.58
C LYS A 457 -8.63 10.33 -19.88
N SER A 458 -8.89 11.15 -18.87
CA SER A 458 -8.97 12.61 -19.01
C SER A 458 -7.63 13.26 -19.34
N MET A 459 -6.52 12.66 -18.91
CA MET A 459 -5.16 13.12 -19.19
C MET A 459 -4.60 12.56 -20.50
N GLY A 460 -5.24 11.55 -21.09
CA GLY A 460 -4.80 10.91 -22.33
C GLY A 460 -3.53 10.07 -22.20
N ASN A 461 -3.05 9.80 -20.97
CA ASN A 461 -1.84 9.03 -20.70
C ASN A 461 -2.13 7.54 -20.44
N ILE A 462 -3.12 6.97 -21.14
CA ILE A 462 -3.46 5.55 -21.06
C ILE A 462 -3.04 4.84 -22.33
N ILE A 463 -2.32 3.74 -22.19
CA ILE A 463 -2.11 2.79 -23.27
C ILE A 463 -3.02 1.58 -23.03
N PRO A 464 -3.96 1.27 -23.95
CA PRO A 464 -4.77 0.06 -23.82
C PRO A 464 -3.87 -1.18 -23.81
N LEU A 465 -4.09 -2.06 -22.84
CA LEU A 465 -3.28 -3.27 -22.65
C LEU A 465 -3.20 -4.13 -23.92
N ARG A 466 -4.32 -4.27 -24.67
CA ARG A 466 -4.35 -5.00 -25.94
C ARG A 466 -3.39 -4.39 -26.99
N THR A 467 -3.30 -3.06 -27.04
CA THR A 467 -2.38 -2.36 -27.96
C THR A 467 -0.93 -2.64 -27.55
N ALA A 468 -0.60 -2.45 -26.28
CA ALA A 468 0.73 -2.69 -25.76
C ALA A 468 1.19 -4.16 -25.99
N ILE A 469 0.34 -5.13 -25.71
CA ILE A 469 0.65 -6.57 -25.93
C ILE A 469 0.86 -6.86 -27.41
N ARG A 470 0.05 -6.29 -28.30
CA ARG A 470 0.19 -6.51 -29.75
C ARG A 470 1.50 -5.93 -30.31
N GLU A 471 1.97 -4.83 -29.77
CA GLU A 471 3.15 -4.12 -30.26
C GLU A 471 4.46 -4.68 -29.67
N HIS A 472 4.43 -5.10 -28.42
CA HIS A 472 5.65 -5.47 -27.68
C HIS A 472 5.63 -6.89 -27.10
N GLY A 473 4.50 -7.59 -27.16
CA GLY A 473 4.33 -8.88 -26.51
C GLY A 473 3.98 -8.77 -25.01
N ALA A 474 3.43 -9.83 -24.46
CA ALA A 474 3.00 -9.84 -23.05
C ALA A 474 4.19 -9.85 -22.06
N ASP A 475 5.22 -10.64 -22.35
CA ASP A 475 6.33 -10.85 -21.41
C ASP A 475 7.18 -9.58 -21.17
N PRO A 476 7.56 -8.78 -22.20
CA PRO A 476 8.28 -7.52 -21.98
C PRO A 476 7.48 -6.54 -21.12
N ILE A 477 6.16 -6.46 -21.29
CA ILE A 477 5.27 -5.58 -20.50
C ILE A 477 5.21 -6.05 -19.06
N ARG A 478 5.01 -7.35 -18.80
CA ARG A 478 5.01 -7.94 -17.46
C ARG A 478 6.32 -7.62 -16.73
N LEU A 479 7.44 -7.86 -17.39
CA LEU A 479 8.75 -7.62 -16.81
C LEU A 479 9.04 -6.14 -16.57
N ALA A 480 8.60 -5.23 -17.45
CA ALA A 480 8.76 -3.80 -17.27
C ALA A 480 8.05 -3.30 -16.01
N ILE A 481 6.83 -3.81 -15.76
CA ILE A 481 6.07 -3.47 -14.54
C ILE A 481 6.75 -4.05 -13.30
N ILE A 482 7.08 -5.35 -13.30
CA ILE A 482 7.67 -6.03 -12.14
C ILE A 482 9.06 -5.47 -11.80
N SER A 483 9.86 -5.13 -12.80
CA SER A 483 11.22 -4.59 -12.59
C SER A 483 11.25 -3.16 -12.08
N SER A 484 10.15 -2.41 -12.20
CA SER A 484 10.12 -0.98 -11.84
C SER A 484 9.86 -0.72 -10.37
N ALA A 485 9.21 -1.64 -9.64
CA ALA A 485 8.81 -1.42 -8.25
C ALA A 485 8.76 -2.70 -7.40
N GLU A 486 9.01 -2.56 -6.12
CA GLU A 486 8.66 -3.56 -5.10
C GLU A 486 7.23 -3.35 -4.59
N LEU A 487 6.74 -4.29 -3.74
CA LEU A 487 5.40 -4.19 -3.12
C LEU A 487 5.18 -2.81 -2.46
N LEU A 488 3.99 -2.24 -2.60
CA LEU A 488 3.54 -0.92 -2.17
C LEU A 488 4.20 0.28 -2.88
N GLN A 489 5.24 0.09 -3.64
CA GLN A 489 5.77 1.14 -4.50
C GLN A 489 4.92 1.20 -5.77
N ASP A 490 4.63 2.41 -6.24
CA ASP A 490 3.98 2.58 -7.53
C ASP A 490 4.97 2.23 -8.65
N ALA A 491 4.53 1.34 -9.53
CA ALA A 491 5.33 0.91 -10.67
C ALA A 491 5.25 1.96 -11.78
N ASP A 492 6.39 2.55 -12.17
CA ASP A 492 6.44 3.48 -13.28
C ASP A 492 6.66 2.75 -14.61
N PHE A 493 5.61 2.69 -15.43
CA PHE A 493 5.63 2.05 -16.73
C PHE A 493 6.09 3.05 -17.79
N ASN A 494 7.21 2.74 -18.44
CA ASN A 494 7.72 3.52 -19.56
C ASN A 494 8.17 2.63 -20.73
N MET A 495 8.07 3.15 -21.95
CA MET A 495 8.32 2.36 -23.16
C MET A 495 9.81 2.04 -23.38
N GLU A 496 10.73 2.86 -22.89
CA GLU A 496 12.17 2.60 -23.01
C GLU A 496 12.56 1.32 -22.25
N SER A 497 12.00 1.14 -21.06
CA SER A 497 12.18 -0.08 -20.27
C SER A 497 11.64 -1.31 -20.99
N VAL A 498 10.47 -1.22 -21.62
CA VAL A 498 9.87 -2.33 -22.40
C VAL A 498 10.80 -2.75 -23.53
N ILE A 499 11.30 -1.80 -24.33
CA ILE A 499 12.21 -2.06 -25.44
C ILE A 499 13.54 -2.66 -24.98
N GLY A 500 14.09 -2.13 -23.88
CA GLY A 500 15.33 -2.65 -23.28
C GLY A 500 15.19 -4.10 -22.81
N ILE A 501 14.06 -4.42 -22.14
CA ILE A 501 13.74 -5.78 -21.71
C ILE A 501 13.51 -6.70 -22.91
N GLN A 502 12.77 -6.26 -23.91
CA GLN A 502 12.56 -7.03 -25.15
C GLN A 502 13.89 -7.45 -25.78
N SER A 503 14.80 -6.51 -25.97
CA SER A 503 16.13 -6.79 -26.53
C SER A 503 16.92 -7.80 -25.68
N LYS A 504 16.77 -7.72 -24.34
CA LYS A 504 17.40 -8.65 -23.43
C LYS A 504 16.85 -10.07 -23.56
N LEU A 505 15.54 -10.21 -23.64
CA LEU A 505 14.88 -11.51 -23.83
C LEU A 505 15.22 -12.14 -25.18
N GLU A 506 15.27 -11.33 -26.26
CA GLU A 506 15.69 -11.78 -27.59
C GLU A 506 17.12 -12.30 -27.57
N SER A 507 18.04 -11.58 -26.89
CA SER A 507 19.43 -12.04 -26.76
C SER A 507 19.54 -13.36 -26.01
N LEU A 508 18.79 -13.53 -24.92
CA LEU A 508 18.80 -14.78 -24.14
C LEU A 508 18.19 -15.93 -24.93
N LEU A 509 17.13 -15.68 -25.71
CA LEU A 509 16.52 -16.70 -26.58
C LEU A 509 17.51 -17.15 -27.65
N GLU A 510 18.22 -16.23 -28.31
CA GLU A 510 19.25 -16.58 -29.32
C GLU A 510 20.41 -17.36 -28.68
N GLU A 511 20.80 -17.05 -27.44
CA GLU A 511 21.77 -17.85 -26.72
C GLU A 511 21.26 -19.29 -26.50
N CYS A 512 20.02 -19.46 -26.03
CA CYS A 512 19.41 -20.77 -25.82
C CYS A 512 19.32 -21.60 -27.10
N LYS A 513 18.99 -21.00 -28.26
CA LYS A 513 18.94 -21.69 -29.54
C LYS A 513 20.29 -22.23 -30.00
N ASN A 514 21.38 -21.61 -29.57
CA ASN A 514 22.74 -22.00 -29.95
C ASN A 514 23.37 -23.01 -28.98
N LEU A 515 22.72 -23.29 -27.84
CA LEU A 515 23.22 -24.24 -26.84
C LEU A 515 22.72 -25.65 -27.10
N LYS A 516 23.58 -26.62 -26.74
CA LYS A 516 23.26 -28.04 -26.73
C LYS A 516 23.63 -28.65 -25.40
N ASN A 517 22.87 -29.66 -24.99
CA ASN A 517 23.17 -30.42 -23.79
C ASN A 517 24.39 -31.33 -24.06
N GLU A 518 25.58 -30.77 -23.90
CA GLU A 518 26.84 -31.47 -24.07
C GLU A 518 27.34 -31.98 -22.69
N PRO A 519 28.06 -33.13 -22.69
CA PRO A 519 28.70 -33.58 -21.45
C PRO A 519 29.67 -32.54 -20.91
N ILE A 520 29.62 -32.28 -19.61
CA ILE A 520 30.57 -31.42 -18.93
C ILE A 520 31.88 -32.17 -18.75
N SER A 521 32.98 -31.65 -19.29
CA SER A 521 34.33 -32.16 -19.10
C SER A 521 34.83 -31.94 -17.66
N GLU A 522 36.08 -32.23 -17.38
CA GLU A 522 36.67 -31.94 -16.07
C GLU A 522 36.61 -30.42 -15.78
N LEU A 523 36.00 -30.07 -14.64
CA LEU A 523 35.75 -28.70 -14.27
C LEU A 523 37.05 -27.95 -13.94
N GLN A 524 37.31 -26.86 -14.65
CA GLN A 524 38.38 -25.92 -14.34
C GLN A 524 37.95 -24.94 -13.21
N ALA A 525 38.89 -24.13 -12.72
CA ALA A 525 38.64 -23.22 -11.59
C ALA A 525 37.47 -22.25 -11.89
N GLU A 526 37.46 -21.63 -13.09
CA GLU A 526 36.40 -20.74 -13.53
C GLU A 526 35.04 -21.44 -13.69
N ASP A 527 35.03 -22.72 -14.04
CA ASP A 527 33.80 -23.52 -14.18
C ASP A 527 33.16 -23.79 -12.80
N LYS A 528 33.98 -24.18 -11.82
CA LYS A 528 33.53 -24.39 -10.44
C LYS A 528 32.98 -23.08 -9.86
N TRP A 529 33.65 -21.97 -10.15
CA TRP A 529 33.22 -20.64 -9.72
C TRP A 529 31.87 -20.25 -10.29
N ILE A 530 31.66 -20.32 -11.60
CA ILE A 530 30.40 -19.91 -12.21
C ILE A 530 29.22 -20.82 -11.83
N LEU A 531 29.47 -22.12 -11.63
CA LEU A 531 28.45 -23.04 -11.13
C LEU A 531 28.10 -22.76 -9.67
N SER A 532 29.07 -22.39 -8.85
CA SER A 532 28.82 -21.94 -7.45
C SER A 532 28.02 -20.64 -7.42
N LYS A 533 28.32 -19.69 -8.33
CA LYS A 533 27.55 -18.46 -8.49
C LYS A 533 26.13 -18.73 -8.96
N MET A 534 25.94 -19.69 -9.86
CA MET A 534 24.60 -20.15 -10.29
C MET A 534 23.81 -20.69 -9.08
N GLN A 535 24.42 -21.53 -8.24
CA GLN A 535 23.78 -22.05 -7.03
C GLN A 535 23.40 -20.92 -6.07
N SER A 536 24.29 -19.96 -5.86
CA SER A 536 23.96 -18.77 -5.04
C SER A 536 22.78 -17.99 -5.60
N MET A 537 22.72 -17.77 -6.92
CA MET A 537 21.59 -17.13 -7.60
C MET A 537 20.31 -17.94 -7.39
N VAL A 538 20.33 -19.26 -7.53
CA VAL A 538 19.14 -20.11 -7.28
C VAL A 538 18.63 -19.91 -5.86
N GLY A 539 19.52 -19.84 -4.86
CA GLY A 539 19.15 -19.60 -3.47
C GLY A 539 18.51 -18.21 -3.26
N THR A 540 19.17 -17.13 -3.74
CA THR A 540 18.66 -15.77 -3.57
C THR A 540 17.36 -15.53 -4.31
N VAL A 541 17.23 -16.02 -5.54
CA VAL A 541 15.99 -15.91 -6.33
C VAL A 541 14.85 -16.67 -5.65
N THR A 542 15.10 -17.89 -5.17
CA THR A 542 14.08 -18.69 -4.47
C THR A 542 13.58 -17.94 -3.23
N GLU A 543 14.48 -17.45 -2.39
CA GLU A 543 14.13 -16.68 -1.19
C GLU A 543 13.36 -15.39 -1.53
N SER A 544 13.79 -14.69 -2.57
CA SER A 544 13.15 -13.44 -3.01
C SER A 544 11.73 -13.68 -3.51
N VAL A 545 11.53 -14.74 -4.31
CA VAL A 545 10.19 -15.11 -4.83
C VAL A 545 9.27 -15.58 -3.69
N GLU A 546 9.76 -16.41 -2.75
CA GLU A 546 8.99 -16.83 -1.58
C GLU A 546 8.55 -15.66 -0.69
N LYS A 547 9.37 -14.63 -0.58
CA LYS A 547 9.07 -13.41 0.17
C LYS A 547 8.36 -12.33 -0.65
N MET A 548 7.91 -12.63 -1.85
CA MET A 548 7.29 -11.68 -2.79
C MET A 548 8.15 -10.45 -3.15
N ARG A 549 9.48 -10.56 -3.03
CA ARG A 549 10.44 -9.57 -3.51
C ARG A 549 10.76 -9.81 -4.99
N LEU A 550 9.71 -9.65 -5.82
CA LEU A 550 9.74 -10.12 -7.21
C LEU A 550 10.72 -9.35 -8.08
N ARG A 551 10.84 -8.05 -7.86
CA ARG A 551 11.81 -7.20 -8.57
C ARG A 551 13.25 -7.67 -8.31
N GLU A 552 13.58 -7.94 -7.05
CA GLU A 552 14.91 -8.41 -6.64
C GLU A 552 15.25 -9.74 -7.32
N GLY A 553 14.34 -10.73 -7.23
CA GLY A 553 14.53 -12.02 -7.87
C GLY A 553 14.69 -11.91 -9.39
N LEU A 554 13.86 -11.10 -10.05
CA LEU A 554 13.94 -10.87 -11.48
C LEU A 554 15.27 -10.18 -11.88
N HIS A 555 15.71 -9.21 -11.07
CA HIS A 555 16.97 -8.50 -11.29
C HIS A 555 18.17 -9.46 -11.25
N ASP A 556 18.17 -10.42 -10.33
CA ASP A 556 19.22 -11.41 -10.23
C ASP A 556 19.27 -12.33 -11.45
N ILE A 557 18.10 -12.79 -11.95
CA ILE A 557 18.01 -13.65 -13.13
C ILE A 557 18.53 -12.95 -14.40
N LEU A 558 18.14 -11.69 -14.63
CA LEU A 558 18.35 -11.01 -15.90
C LEU A 558 19.56 -10.08 -15.93
N PHE A 559 19.98 -9.51 -14.79
CA PHE A 559 21.00 -8.44 -14.79
C PHE A 559 22.20 -8.76 -13.90
N SER A 560 22.04 -9.10 -12.62
CA SER A 560 23.18 -9.30 -11.72
C SER A 560 24.08 -10.43 -12.19
N PHE A 561 23.47 -11.57 -12.54
CA PHE A 561 24.21 -12.76 -12.97
C PHE A 561 24.93 -12.58 -14.32
N GLU A 562 24.48 -11.66 -15.18
CA GLU A 562 25.15 -11.35 -16.47
C GLU A 562 26.57 -10.81 -16.27
N SER A 563 26.81 -10.08 -15.20
CA SER A 563 28.17 -9.63 -14.87
C SER A 563 29.10 -10.81 -14.61
N ASP A 564 28.61 -11.83 -13.90
CA ASP A 564 29.38 -13.04 -13.62
C ASP A 564 29.57 -13.90 -14.90
N LEU A 565 28.54 -14.02 -15.74
CA LEU A 565 28.65 -14.68 -17.05
C LEU A 565 29.67 -13.99 -17.96
N SER A 566 29.62 -12.67 -18.05
CA SER A 566 30.58 -11.89 -18.86
C SER A 566 32.01 -12.08 -18.37
N TRP A 567 32.22 -12.13 -17.07
CA TRP A 567 33.52 -12.43 -16.50
C TRP A 567 33.95 -13.87 -16.81
N TYR A 568 33.08 -14.85 -16.67
CA TYR A 568 33.34 -16.25 -17.01
C TYR A 568 33.76 -16.39 -18.48
N GLN A 569 33.02 -15.80 -19.40
CA GLN A 569 33.34 -15.82 -20.84
C GLN A 569 34.70 -15.17 -21.12
N LYS A 570 35.02 -14.07 -20.44
CA LYS A 570 36.33 -13.40 -20.55
C LYS A 570 37.47 -14.33 -20.09
N ARG A 571 37.27 -15.06 -19.00
CA ARG A 571 38.20 -16.06 -18.47
C ARG A 571 38.43 -17.20 -19.44
N VAL A 572 37.36 -17.81 -19.92
CA VAL A 572 37.36 -18.91 -20.90
C VAL A 572 38.06 -18.48 -22.20
N GLN A 573 37.74 -17.29 -22.70
CA GLN A 573 38.37 -16.75 -23.91
C GLN A 573 39.88 -16.48 -23.71
N ALA A 574 40.30 -16.05 -22.54
CA ALA A 574 41.69 -15.83 -22.23
C ALA A 574 42.52 -17.12 -22.25
N LYS A 575 41.89 -18.26 -21.88
CA LYS A 575 42.45 -19.61 -21.93
C LYS A 575 42.29 -20.29 -23.30
N GLY A 576 41.56 -19.67 -24.25
CA GLY A 576 41.30 -20.25 -25.58
C GLY A 576 40.38 -21.47 -25.54
N ARG A 577 39.59 -21.65 -24.48
CA ARG A 577 38.67 -22.80 -24.30
C ARG A 577 37.42 -22.64 -25.15
N LYS A 578 36.85 -23.79 -25.57
CA LYS A 578 35.59 -23.89 -26.32
C LYS A 578 34.61 -24.94 -25.76
N ASP A 579 35.04 -25.67 -24.75
CA ASP A 579 34.36 -26.84 -24.13
C ASP A 579 33.41 -26.45 -23.02
N ILE A 580 32.62 -25.35 -23.20
CA ILE A 580 31.77 -24.75 -22.15
C ILE A 580 30.27 -24.91 -22.43
N ALA A 581 29.89 -25.54 -23.54
CA ALA A 581 28.48 -25.62 -23.93
C ALA A 581 27.60 -26.29 -22.90
N GLY A 582 28.07 -27.41 -22.28
CA GLY A 582 27.34 -28.11 -21.21
C GLY A 582 27.16 -27.26 -19.94
N ILE A 583 28.16 -26.41 -19.61
CA ILE A 583 28.08 -25.49 -18.44
C ILE A 583 27.05 -24.41 -18.70
N LEU A 584 27.11 -23.74 -19.88
CA LEU A 584 26.15 -22.71 -20.28
C LEU A 584 24.74 -23.27 -20.39
N TYR A 585 24.58 -24.50 -20.90
CA TYR A 585 23.32 -25.20 -20.95
C TYR A 585 22.71 -25.38 -19.54
N ARG A 586 23.50 -25.87 -18.59
CA ARG A 586 23.04 -26.04 -17.19
C ARG A 586 22.62 -24.71 -16.56
N ILE A 587 23.41 -23.65 -16.77
CA ILE A 587 23.13 -22.31 -16.27
C ILE A 587 21.81 -21.77 -16.87
N ASN A 588 21.69 -21.79 -18.19
CA ASN A 588 20.52 -21.24 -18.87
C ASN A 588 19.25 -22.06 -18.61
N SER A 589 19.35 -23.38 -18.45
CA SER A 589 18.22 -24.21 -18.00
C SER A 589 17.68 -23.75 -16.64
N ALA A 590 18.55 -23.48 -15.67
CA ALA A 590 18.16 -22.96 -14.36
C ALA A 590 17.54 -21.53 -14.47
N ARG A 591 18.17 -20.65 -15.25
CA ARG A 591 17.67 -19.28 -15.48
C ARG A 591 16.29 -19.27 -16.13
N VAL A 592 16.08 -20.07 -17.16
CA VAL A 592 14.81 -20.15 -17.90
C VAL A 592 13.70 -20.73 -17.02
N ALA A 593 13.99 -21.76 -16.22
CA ALA A 593 13.04 -22.29 -15.26
C ALA A 593 12.61 -21.24 -14.23
N MET A 594 13.55 -20.47 -13.67
CA MET A 594 13.25 -19.39 -12.71
C MET A 594 12.59 -18.17 -13.37
N LEU A 595 12.85 -17.91 -14.66
CA LEU A 595 12.23 -16.82 -15.43
C LEU A 595 10.76 -17.12 -15.78
N SER A 596 10.38 -18.40 -15.86
CA SER A 596 9.06 -18.81 -16.37
C SER A 596 7.85 -18.20 -15.66
N PRO A 597 7.82 -17.99 -14.34
CA PRO A 597 6.68 -17.30 -13.68
C PRO A 597 6.56 -15.83 -14.09
N PHE A 598 7.66 -15.19 -14.45
CA PHE A 598 7.72 -13.78 -14.82
C PHE A 598 7.41 -13.55 -16.31
N ALA A 599 7.99 -14.36 -17.18
CA ALA A 599 7.91 -14.28 -18.63
C ALA A 599 7.56 -15.64 -19.26
N PRO A 600 6.31 -16.13 -19.06
CA PRO A 600 5.95 -17.53 -19.38
C PRO A 600 6.08 -17.88 -20.86
N HIS A 601 5.77 -16.96 -21.77
CA HIS A 601 5.77 -17.27 -23.22
C HIS A 601 7.18 -17.42 -23.76
N VAL A 602 8.05 -16.45 -23.47
CA VAL A 602 9.43 -16.53 -23.96
C VAL A 602 10.25 -17.59 -23.25
N ALA A 603 9.97 -17.85 -21.97
CA ALA A 603 10.61 -18.91 -21.22
C ALA A 603 10.25 -20.30 -21.77
N GLU A 604 9.02 -20.51 -22.23
CA GLU A 604 8.60 -21.75 -22.93
C GLU A 604 9.39 -21.94 -24.24
N GLU A 605 9.50 -20.91 -25.06
CA GLU A 605 10.27 -20.93 -26.30
C GLU A 605 11.77 -21.20 -26.06
N MET A 606 12.34 -20.58 -25.02
CA MET A 606 13.73 -20.84 -24.60
C MET A 606 13.91 -22.30 -24.16
N TRP A 607 12.94 -22.81 -23.38
CA TRP A 607 12.98 -24.18 -22.85
C TRP A 607 12.93 -25.24 -23.95
N GLU A 608 12.06 -25.04 -24.92
CA GLU A 608 11.99 -25.89 -26.14
C GLU A 608 13.29 -25.78 -26.94
N SER A 609 13.83 -24.57 -27.14
CA SER A 609 15.08 -24.31 -27.83
C SER A 609 16.29 -25.02 -27.19
N LEU A 610 16.27 -25.24 -25.88
CA LEU A 610 17.25 -26.04 -25.16
C LEU A 610 17.08 -27.54 -25.36
N GLY A 611 16.05 -27.99 -26.12
CA GLY A 611 15.81 -29.37 -26.45
C GLY A 611 15.00 -30.15 -25.43
N ASN A 612 14.20 -29.48 -24.60
CA ASN A 612 13.31 -30.12 -23.65
C ASN A 612 11.94 -30.41 -24.30
N ASP A 613 11.37 -31.57 -24.05
CA ASP A 613 10.10 -32.03 -24.65
C ASP A 613 8.86 -31.66 -23.78
N ASN A 614 9.07 -31.29 -22.52
CA ASN A 614 8.00 -30.92 -21.59
C ASN A 614 7.89 -29.39 -21.47
N ALA A 615 6.70 -28.91 -21.10
CA ALA A 615 6.51 -27.50 -20.82
C ALA A 615 7.35 -27.03 -19.62
N VAL A 616 7.95 -25.84 -19.69
CA VAL A 616 8.74 -25.27 -18.59
C VAL A 616 7.90 -25.09 -17.32
N SER A 617 6.62 -24.78 -17.48
CA SER A 617 5.67 -24.65 -16.36
C SER A 617 5.43 -25.96 -15.59
N LYS A 618 5.80 -27.12 -16.18
CA LYS A 618 5.76 -28.45 -15.56
C LYS A 618 7.13 -28.94 -15.11
N SER A 619 8.19 -28.17 -15.36
CA SER A 619 9.53 -28.49 -14.87
C SER A 619 9.65 -28.25 -13.36
N ALA A 620 10.62 -28.93 -12.73
CA ALA A 620 10.92 -28.63 -11.34
C ALA A 620 11.62 -27.27 -11.20
N TRP A 621 11.27 -26.54 -10.16
CA TRP A 621 12.03 -25.36 -9.76
C TRP A 621 13.46 -25.75 -9.38
N PRO A 622 14.49 -25.02 -9.83
CA PRO A 622 15.87 -25.33 -9.47
C PRO A 622 16.07 -25.35 -7.95
N VAL A 623 16.78 -26.38 -7.47
CA VAL A 623 17.00 -26.57 -6.04
C VAL A 623 18.35 -26.00 -5.65
N TYR A 624 18.36 -25.12 -4.65
CA TYR A 624 19.59 -24.67 -4.03
C TYR A 624 20.21 -25.78 -3.18
N SER A 625 21.49 -26.05 -3.40
CA SER A 625 22.29 -26.97 -2.58
C SER A 625 23.52 -26.22 -2.05
N LYS A 626 23.66 -26.14 -0.73
CA LYS A 626 24.84 -25.55 -0.11
C LYS A 626 26.12 -26.31 -0.45
N ASP A 627 26.01 -27.62 -0.62
CA ASP A 627 27.16 -28.49 -0.93
C ASP A 627 27.68 -28.28 -2.36
N ASP A 628 26.86 -27.71 -3.25
CA ASP A 628 27.24 -27.34 -4.61
C ASP A 628 27.87 -25.92 -4.69
N VAL A 629 27.96 -25.21 -3.57
CA VAL A 629 28.64 -23.92 -3.47
C VAL A 629 30.08 -24.11 -3.00
N ASP A 630 31.02 -24.02 -3.90
CA ASP A 630 32.46 -24.09 -3.59
C ASP A 630 32.98 -22.72 -3.13
N ALA A 631 32.99 -22.50 -1.81
CA ALA A 631 33.47 -21.27 -1.20
C ALA A 631 34.90 -20.95 -1.59
N THR A 632 35.75 -21.97 -1.79
CA THR A 632 37.15 -21.81 -2.19
C THR A 632 37.28 -21.28 -3.60
N SER A 633 36.46 -21.81 -4.56
CA SER A 633 36.39 -21.29 -5.92
C SER A 633 35.91 -19.84 -5.96
N ILE A 634 34.91 -19.49 -5.14
CA ILE A 634 34.40 -18.11 -5.05
C ILE A 634 35.50 -17.17 -4.52
N GLN A 635 36.22 -17.56 -3.46
CA GLN A 635 37.25 -16.70 -2.85
C GLN A 635 38.49 -16.58 -3.73
N SER A 636 38.89 -17.63 -4.41
CA SER A 636 40.02 -17.58 -5.35
C SER A 636 39.74 -16.67 -6.54
N GLU A 637 38.53 -16.74 -7.07
CA GLU A 637 38.11 -15.86 -8.18
C GLU A 637 37.95 -14.39 -7.74
N ASN A 638 37.44 -14.15 -6.52
CA ASN A 638 37.37 -12.81 -5.94
C ASN A 638 38.77 -12.22 -5.74
N LEU A 639 39.76 -13.04 -5.31
CA LEU A 639 41.16 -12.66 -5.23
C LEU A 639 41.68 -12.24 -6.61
N LEU A 640 41.41 -13.01 -7.64
CA LEU A 640 41.85 -12.70 -9.00
C LEU A 640 41.20 -11.40 -9.56
N LYS A 641 39.89 -11.27 -9.44
CA LYS A 641 39.16 -10.04 -9.83
C LYS A 641 39.73 -8.81 -9.12
N GLY A 642 39.81 -8.87 -7.78
CA GLY A 642 40.35 -7.77 -6.97
C GLY A 642 41.80 -7.40 -7.33
N THR A 643 42.65 -8.41 -7.65
CA THR A 643 44.02 -8.18 -8.08
C THR A 643 44.09 -7.46 -9.42
N ILE A 644 43.25 -7.85 -10.39
CA ILE A 644 43.18 -7.20 -11.69
C ILE A 644 42.70 -5.77 -11.57
N ASP A 645 41.65 -5.53 -10.75
CA ASP A 645 41.12 -4.20 -10.49
C ASP A 645 42.16 -3.29 -9.80
N ASP A 646 42.86 -3.82 -8.83
CA ASP A 646 43.93 -3.08 -8.13
C ASP A 646 45.08 -2.69 -9.10
N ILE A 647 45.50 -3.60 -9.99
CA ILE A 647 46.48 -3.30 -11.03
C ILE A 647 45.94 -2.18 -11.95
N ALA A 648 44.71 -2.33 -12.44
CA ALA A 648 44.11 -1.34 -13.34
C ALA A 648 44.00 0.04 -12.68
N ASN A 649 43.58 0.10 -11.41
CA ASN A 649 43.51 1.34 -10.63
C ASN A 649 44.88 1.99 -10.41
N ILE A 650 45.93 1.22 -10.09
CA ILE A 650 47.28 1.72 -9.93
C ILE A 650 47.77 2.33 -11.25
N LEU A 651 47.59 1.63 -12.37
CA LEU A 651 47.99 2.13 -13.69
C LEU A 651 47.23 3.40 -14.08
N LYS A 652 45.91 3.44 -13.81
CA LYS A 652 45.08 4.64 -14.08
C LYS A 652 45.51 5.86 -13.27
N VAL A 653 45.81 5.66 -11.98
CA VAL A 653 46.22 6.77 -11.07
C VAL A 653 47.65 7.24 -11.37
N THR A 654 48.55 6.30 -11.56
CA THR A 654 49.98 6.62 -11.76
C THR A 654 50.30 7.01 -13.20
N LYS A 655 49.44 6.67 -14.17
CA LYS A 655 49.66 6.84 -15.62
C LYS A 655 50.93 6.18 -16.15
N ILE A 656 51.46 5.18 -15.42
CA ILE A 656 52.66 4.45 -15.81
C ILE A 656 52.27 3.44 -16.92
N VAL A 657 53.08 3.34 -17.95
CA VAL A 657 53.04 2.23 -18.89
C VAL A 657 54.00 1.17 -18.40
N PRO A 658 53.48 0.04 -17.86
CA PRO A 658 54.37 -0.95 -17.22
C PRO A 658 55.13 -1.73 -18.26
N LYS A 659 56.38 -2.06 -17.96
CA LYS A 659 57.18 -3.04 -18.72
C LYS A 659 57.06 -4.43 -18.11
N LYS A 660 56.76 -4.50 -16.81
CA LYS A 660 56.59 -5.70 -16.02
C LYS A 660 55.70 -5.36 -14.82
N ILE A 661 54.83 -6.27 -14.41
CA ILE A 661 54.05 -6.15 -13.17
C ILE A 661 54.52 -7.27 -12.22
N VAL A 662 54.73 -6.92 -10.98
CA VAL A 662 55.17 -7.86 -9.96
C VAL A 662 54.20 -7.84 -8.80
N LEU A 663 53.76 -9.02 -8.41
CA LEU A 663 52.83 -9.24 -7.30
C LEU A 663 53.51 -10.01 -6.20
N TYR A 664 53.16 -9.71 -4.95
CA TYR A 664 53.65 -10.39 -3.77
C TYR A 664 52.46 -10.93 -2.98
N VAL A 665 52.45 -12.23 -2.70
CA VAL A 665 51.44 -12.89 -1.87
C VAL A 665 51.97 -13.21 -0.49
N ASN A 666 51.06 -13.29 0.47
CA ASN A 666 51.40 -13.66 1.82
C ASN A 666 51.80 -15.14 1.91
N SER A 667 52.92 -15.41 2.63
CA SER A 667 53.33 -16.77 2.99
C SER A 667 53.67 -16.90 4.48
N ASP A 668 53.46 -15.84 5.24
CA ASP A 668 53.71 -15.85 6.70
C ASP A 668 52.55 -16.60 7.39
N GLU A 669 52.86 -17.74 7.99
CA GLU A 669 51.86 -18.55 8.70
C GLU A 669 51.24 -17.79 9.88
N MET A 670 52.01 -16.94 10.58
CA MET A 670 51.47 -16.16 11.69
C MET A 670 50.45 -15.12 11.19
N LYS A 671 50.75 -14.42 10.11
CA LYS A 671 49.79 -13.49 9.47
C LYS A 671 48.52 -14.22 9.06
N THR A 672 48.62 -15.42 8.51
CA THR A 672 47.47 -16.23 8.10
C THR A 672 46.65 -16.69 9.29
N LYS A 673 47.26 -17.17 10.38
CA LYS A 673 46.56 -17.58 11.61
C LYS A 673 45.84 -16.40 12.26
N VAL A 674 46.53 -15.26 12.35
CA VAL A 674 45.94 -14.01 12.88
C VAL A 674 44.78 -13.55 12.01
N TYR A 675 44.92 -13.55 10.69
CA TYR A 675 43.86 -13.19 9.77
C TYR A 675 42.58 -14.06 9.97
N ARG A 676 42.75 -15.39 9.98
CA ARG A 676 41.61 -16.32 10.18
C ARG A 676 40.97 -16.16 11.55
N LYS A 677 41.73 -15.87 12.59
CA LYS A 677 41.18 -15.63 13.94
C LYS A 677 40.41 -14.32 13.99
N VAL A 678 40.95 -13.22 13.42
CA VAL A 678 40.26 -11.94 13.32
C VAL A 678 38.93 -12.11 12.53
N LEU A 679 38.98 -12.80 11.40
CA LEU A 679 37.79 -13.08 10.58
C LEU A 679 36.70 -13.81 11.39
N ARG A 680 37.09 -14.85 12.16
CA ARG A 680 36.17 -15.62 13.01
C ARG A 680 35.55 -14.75 14.12
N ILE A 681 36.34 -13.88 14.73
CA ILE A 681 35.86 -12.95 15.76
C ILE A 681 34.86 -11.94 15.18
N MET A 682 35.15 -11.42 13.98
CA MET A 682 34.28 -10.44 13.31
C MET A 682 32.96 -11.05 12.83
N VAL A 683 32.99 -12.26 12.31
CA VAL A 683 31.75 -13.02 11.99
C VAL A 683 30.91 -13.26 13.25
N GLY A 684 31.54 -13.41 14.41
CA GLY A 684 30.88 -13.45 15.72
C GLY A 684 30.33 -12.10 16.21
N GLY A 685 30.36 -11.04 15.39
CA GLY A 685 29.77 -9.72 15.69
C GLY A 685 30.70 -8.77 16.50
N GLN A 686 31.97 -9.11 16.70
CA GLN A 686 32.92 -8.29 17.48
C GLN A 686 33.84 -7.48 16.56
N ASN A 687 33.69 -6.16 16.55
CA ASN A 687 34.44 -5.25 15.69
C ASN A 687 35.44 -4.36 16.47
N ASN A 688 35.49 -4.48 17.81
CA ASN A 688 36.34 -3.63 18.65
C ASN A 688 37.77 -4.14 18.68
N MET A 689 38.74 -3.28 18.29
CA MET A 689 40.19 -3.60 18.27
C MET A 689 40.69 -4.15 19.60
N GLY A 690 40.22 -3.60 20.73
CA GLY A 690 40.63 -4.06 22.07
C GLY A 690 40.17 -5.47 22.39
N VAL A 691 38.95 -5.82 21.99
CA VAL A 691 38.38 -7.17 22.15
C VAL A 691 39.12 -8.15 21.25
N VAL A 692 39.30 -7.81 19.98
CA VAL A 692 40.06 -8.63 19.02
C VAL A 692 41.48 -8.90 19.50
N MET A 693 42.18 -7.88 19.97
CA MET A 693 43.55 -8.03 20.52
C MET A 693 43.61 -8.92 21.76
N LYS A 694 42.61 -8.78 22.66
CA LYS A 694 42.54 -9.62 23.87
C LYS A 694 42.36 -11.10 23.51
N GLU A 695 41.46 -11.41 22.57
CA GLU A 695 41.21 -12.77 22.12
C GLU A 695 42.39 -13.37 21.36
N LEU A 696 43.09 -12.58 20.53
CA LEU A 696 44.29 -13.01 19.82
C LEU A 696 45.44 -13.34 20.78
N ILE A 697 45.64 -12.54 21.84
CA ILE A 697 46.71 -12.76 22.83
C ILE A 697 46.40 -13.94 23.75
N ALA A 698 45.14 -14.19 24.03
CA ALA A 698 44.70 -15.31 24.86
C ALA A 698 44.84 -16.67 24.16
N ASP A 699 44.89 -16.69 22.83
CA ASP A 699 45.03 -17.92 22.06
C ASP A 699 46.52 -18.27 21.88
N PRO A 700 46.94 -19.49 22.31
CA PRO A 700 48.34 -19.94 22.22
C PRO A 700 48.94 -19.86 20.80
N GLU A 701 48.11 -20.09 19.77
CA GLU A 701 48.54 -20.09 18.37
C GLU A 701 48.75 -18.68 17.77
N THR A 702 48.13 -17.67 18.39
CA THR A 702 48.21 -16.29 17.91
C THR A 702 48.77 -15.30 18.95
N THR A 703 49.40 -15.80 20.03
CA THR A 703 49.94 -14.96 21.12
C THR A 703 50.94 -13.90 20.63
N ASP A 704 51.72 -14.21 19.57
CA ASP A 704 52.66 -13.26 18.95
C ASP A 704 51.98 -12.11 18.19
N ALA A 705 50.64 -12.12 18.05
CA ALA A 705 49.85 -11.03 17.47
C ALA A 705 50.08 -9.69 18.17
N LYS A 706 50.47 -9.70 19.46
CA LYS A 706 50.87 -8.49 20.20
C LYS A 706 51.98 -7.68 19.54
N LYS A 707 52.77 -8.31 18.66
CA LYS A 707 53.89 -7.69 17.91
C LYS A 707 53.40 -7.10 16.57
N MET A 708 52.15 -7.25 16.21
CA MET A 708 51.59 -6.94 14.90
C MET A 708 50.35 -6.01 14.94
N PRO A 709 50.28 -4.97 15.77
CA PRO A 709 49.09 -4.15 15.94
C PRO A 709 48.64 -3.47 14.64
N ASP A 710 49.59 -2.92 13.87
CA ASP A 710 49.32 -2.25 12.60
C ASP A 710 48.76 -3.20 11.54
N TYR A 711 49.22 -4.44 11.52
CA TYR A 711 48.68 -5.48 10.64
C TYR A 711 47.23 -5.81 11.00
N ILE A 712 46.97 -6.03 12.29
CA ILE A 712 45.61 -6.38 12.78
C ILE A 712 44.65 -5.24 12.49
N GLN A 713 45.04 -3.98 12.71
CA GLN A 713 44.22 -2.82 12.40
C GLN A 713 43.85 -2.74 10.91
N LYS A 714 44.81 -3.06 10.04
CA LYS A 714 44.53 -3.11 8.58
C LYS A 714 43.59 -4.25 8.23
N VAL A 715 43.78 -5.45 8.80
CA VAL A 715 42.90 -6.59 8.59
C VAL A 715 41.46 -6.27 9.04
N ILE A 716 41.29 -5.70 10.23
CA ILE A 716 39.96 -5.30 10.73
C ILE A 716 39.34 -4.28 9.78
N LYS A 717 40.10 -3.29 9.31
CA LYS A 717 39.60 -2.28 8.37
C LYS A 717 39.16 -2.89 7.04
N ASP A 718 39.95 -3.79 6.48
CA ASP A 718 39.61 -4.48 5.22
C ASP A 718 38.36 -5.31 5.39
N LEU A 719 38.23 -6.13 6.43
CA LEU A 719 37.10 -6.97 6.72
C LEU A 719 35.84 -6.17 7.11
N HIS A 720 35.98 -4.99 7.70
CA HIS A 720 34.83 -4.13 8.04
C HIS A 720 34.09 -3.59 6.81
N SER A 721 34.79 -3.45 5.69
CA SER A 721 34.23 -3.01 4.43
C SER A 721 33.49 -4.13 3.64
N GLU A 722 33.61 -5.38 4.11
CA GLU A 722 33.01 -6.55 3.45
C GLU A 722 31.66 -6.93 4.10
N SER A 723 30.75 -7.49 3.30
CA SER A 723 29.47 -8.02 3.82
C SER A 723 29.69 -9.24 4.72
N GLU A 724 28.72 -9.54 5.60
CA GLU A 724 28.78 -10.71 6.47
C GLU A 724 28.87 -12.01 5.66
N GLU A 725 28.17 -12.08 4.53
CA GLU A 725 28.20 -13.23 3.62
C GLU A 725 29.59 -13.48 3.05
N ILE A 726 30.30 -12.42 2.60
CA ILE A 726 31.68 -12.54 2.11
C ILE A 726 32.62 -13.01 3.21
N LYS A 727 32.46 -12.47 4.43
CA LYS A 727 33.24 -12.90 5.58
C LYS A 727 33.00 -14.36 5.94
N GLN A 728 31.74 -14.80 5.91
CA GLN A 728 31.35 -16.18 6.16
C GLN A 728 31.94 -17.12 5.09
N MET A 729 31.84 -16.79 3.81
CA MET A 729 32.43 -17.55 2.72
C MET A 729 33.95 -17.65 2.84
N LYS A 730 34.64 -16.58 3.26
CA LYS A 730 36.09 -16.61 3.54
C LYS A 730 36.44 -17.52 4.71
N LEU A 731 35.56 -17.67 5.68
CA LEU A 731 35.74 -18.57 6.81
C LEU A 731 35.57 -20.05 6.41
N GLU A 732 34.60 -20.30 5.53
CA GLU A 732 34.27 -21.63 5.01
C GLU A 732 35.26 -22.12 3.92
N ALA A 733 35.93 -21.18 3.23
CA ALA A 733 36.89 -21.53 2.19
C ALA A 733 38.09 -22.30 2.76
N ASP A 734 38.43 -23.39 2.08
CA ASP A 734 39.69 -24.12 2.36
C ASP A 734 40.89 -23.25 2.02
N SER A 735 42.01 -23.56 2.65
CA SER A 735 43.29 -22.92 2.32
C SER A 735 43.77 -23.38 0.94
N PHE A 736 44.07 -22.44 0.07
CA PHE A 736 44.67 -22.70 -1.24
C PHE A 736 45.96 -21.90 -1.42
N ASN A 737 46.80 -22.35 -2.34
CA ASN A 737 48.06 -21.67 -2.65
C ASN A 737 47.84 -20.45 -3.54
N GLU A 738 47.73 -19.23 -2.94
CA GLU A 738 47.52 -17.99 -3.66
C GLU A 738 48.54 -17.72 -4.75
N LYS A 739 49.84 -18.08 -4.51
CA LYS A 739 50.92 -17.91 -5.49
C LYS A 739 50.71 -18.78 -6.73
N GLU A 740 50.42 -20.05 -6.53
CA GLU A 740 50.20 -21.00 -7.62
C GLU A 740 48.97 -20.63 -8.42
N PHE A 741 47.85 -20.32 -7.73
CA PHE A 741 46.63 -19.91 -8.35
C PHE A 741 46.78 -18.62 -9.18
N LEU A 742 47.32 -17.54 -8.59
CA LEU A 742 47.50 -16.28 -9.31
C LEU A 742 48.53 -16.38 -10.44
N SER A 743 49.63 -17.17 -10.27
CA SER A 743 50.60 -17.40 -11.33
C SER A 743 49.99 -18.10 -12.53
N SER A 744 49.16 -19.13 -12.30
CA SER A 744 48.48 -19.86 -13.34
C SER A 744 47.49 -18.95 -14.07
N GLU A 745 46.60 -18.29 -13.32
CA GLU A 745 45.51 -17.54 -13.90
C GLU A 745 45.91 -16.23 -14.60
N LEU A 746 46.87 -15.49 -13.97
CA LEU A 746 47.36 -14.24 -14.55
C LEU A 746 48.26 -14.43 -15.77
N SER A 747 48.84 -15.63 -15.96
CA SER A 747 49.57 -15.96 -17.19
C SER A 747 48.71 -15.86 -18.45
N SER A 748 47.44 -16.13 -18.33
CA SER A 748 46.47 -16.04 -19.43
C SER A 748 45.72 -14.71 -19.45
N ILE A 749 44.92 -14.40 -18.44
CA ILE A 749 44.07 -13.22 -18.42
C ILE A 749 44.87 -11.92 -18.20
N GLY A 750 45.88 -11.92 -17.32
CA GLY A 750 46.67 -10.73 -17.03
C GLY A 750 47.47 -10.25 -18.24
N LYS A 751 48.06 -11.16 -19.01
CA LYS A 751 48.77 -10.82 -20.24
C LYS A 751 47.81 -10.21 -21.30
N LYS A 752 46.59 -10.73 -21.37
CA LYS A 752 45.57 -10.19 -22.30
C LYS A 752 45.12 -8.79 -21.89
N GLU A 753 44.92 -8.55 -20.58
CA GLU A 753 44.42 -7.27 -20.06
C GLU A 753 45.48 -6.16 -20.11
N PHE A 754 46.70 -6.46 -19.73
CA PHE A 754 47.72 -5.41 -19.50
C PHE A 754 48.86 -5.40 -20.56
N GLY A 755 48.90 -6.40 -21.45
CA GLY A 755 49.87 -6.49 -22.51
C GLY A 755 51.30 -6.78 -22.05
N VAL A 756 51.49 -7.10 -20.77
CA VAL A 756 52.81 -7.35 -20.14
C VAL A 756 52.78 -8.61 -19.29
N GLU A 757 53.95 -9.13 -19.03
CA GLU A 757 54.13 -10.29 -18.13
C GLU A 757 53.88 -9.89 -16.68
N ILE A 758 53.14 -10.72 -15.96
CA ILE A 758 52.90 -10.59 -14.53
C ILE A 758 53.64 -11.73 -13.80
N THR A 759 54.53 -11.36 -12.88
CA THR A 759 55.26 -12.33 -12.06
C THR A 759 54.73 -12.29 -10.63
N VAL A 760 54.42 -13.46 -10.07
CA VAL A 760 53.94 -13.59 -8.68
C VAL A 760 55.02 -14.20 -7.82
N TYR A 761 55.42 -13.48 -6.76
CA TYR A 761 56.34 -13.97 -5.74
C TYR A 761 55.59 -14.22 -4.44
N SER A 762 56.09 -15.21 -3.70
CA SER A 762 55.75 -15.36 -2.29
C SER A 762 56.68 -14.43 -1.45
N GLU A 763 56.18 -13.92 -0.35
CA GLU A 763 56.96 -13.14 0.60
C GLU A 763 58.25 -13.86 1.10
N SER A 764 58.24 -15.20 1.06
CA SER A 764 59.34 -16.08 1.50
C SER A 764 60.23 -16.62 0.38
N ASP A 765 60.03 -16.21 -0.88
CA ASP A 765 60.83 -16.71 -2.00
C ASP A 765 62.30 -16.27 -1.88
N ALA A 766 63.21 -17.20 -2.08
CA ALA A 766 64.64 -16.94 -1.96
C ALA A 766 65.15 -15.92 -3.02
N ASP A 767 64.61 -15.96 -4.22
CA ASP A 767 64.99 -15.11 -5.37
C ASP A 767 63.99 -13.99 -5.62
N ILE A 768 63.38 -13.43 -4.59
CA ILE A 768 62.34 -12.41 -4.70
C ILE A 768 62.89 -11.11 -5.27
N TYR A 769 62.31 -10.60 -6.33
CA TYR A 769 62.59 -9.27 -6.87
C TYR A 769 61.70 -8.23 -6.20
N ASP A 770 62.13 -7.59 -5.13
CA ASP A 770 61.37 -6.57 -4.38
C ASP A 770 62.21 -5.30 -4.10
N PRO A 771 62.48 -4.48 -5.12
CA PRO A 771 63.35 -3.29 -4.97
C PRO A 771 62.72 -2.20 -4.09
N LYS A 772 61.42 -2.26 -3.78
CA LYS A 772 60.66 -1.27 -3.01
C LYS A 772 60.19 -1.77 -1.66
N GLY A 773 60.50 -2.99 -1.27
CA GLY A 773 60.08 -3.61 -0.01
C GLY A 773 58.54 -3.77 0.10
N LYS A 774 57.87 -4.06 -1.02
CA LYS A 774 56.41 -4.20 -1.07
C LYS A 774 55.93 -5.53 -0.53
N ALA A 775 56.71 -6.59 -0.64
CA ALA A 775 56.32 -7.94 -0.21
C ALA A 775 55.82 -7.99 1.25
N ARG A 776 56.45 -7.25 2.16
CA ARG A 776 56.05 -7.16 3.57
C ARG A 776 54.61 -6.67 3.80
N HIS A 777 54.00 -6.02 2.80
CA HIS A 777 52.64 -5.49 2.87
C HIS A 777 51.59 -6.48 2.35
N ALA A 778 51.99 -7.62 1.81
CA ALA A 778 51.10 -8.67 1.39
C ALA A 778 50.29 -9.22 2.57
N ARG A 779 49.02 -9.46 2.35
CA ARG A 779 48.10 -10.04 3.33
C ARG A 779 47.32 -11.17 2.67
N PRO A 780 46.79 -12.12 3.45
CA PRO A 780 45.88 -13.12 2.89
C PRO A 780 44.72 -12.47 2.09
N PHE A 781 44.49 -12.97 0.90
CA PHE A 781 43.52 -12.45 -0.08
C PHE A 781 43.73 -11.00 -0.56
N LYS A 782 44.92 -10.44 -0.30
CA LYS A 782 45.28 -9.10 -0.75
C LYS A 782 46.76 -9.00 -1.10
N PRO A 783 47.14 -9.34 -2.34
CA PRO A 783 48.52 -9.21 -2.80
C PRO A 783 49.00 -7.77 -2.76
N ALA A 784 50.31 -7.57 -2.57
CA ALA A 784 50.95 -6.27 -2.76
C ALA A 784 51.47 -6.16 -4.22
N ILE A 785 51.38 -4.96 -4.80
CA ILE A 785 51.70 -4.68 -6.20
C ILE A 785 52.81 -3.66 -6.31
#